data_f57629a6c3a894c5b0efb8c90ff2e5cf
#
_entry.id   f57629a6c3a894c5b0efb8c90ff2e5cf
#
_cell.length_a   1.000
_cell.length_b   1.000
_cell.length_c   1.000
_cell.angle_alpha   90.00
_cell.angle_beta   90.00
_cell.angle_gamma   90.00
#
_symmetry.space_group_name_H-M   'P 1'
#
loop_
_entity.id
_entity.type
_entity.pdbx_description
1 polymer ?
#
loop_
_entity_poly.entity_id
_entity_poly.type
_entity_poly.pdbx_seq_one_letter_code
_entity_poly.pdbx_strand_id
1 'polypeptide(L)'
;MTNNFNEKQARKRANLQKKAQDLQKNRDKYVGNSKKESEKKSSKVAQQKAKNIAKHNHSQKNDAKKVNLPTTTRRGAVIRAQRMISNDINMRATQHIVNIPVNKSLFNGFDGEQLTASKLKKLRPEKDSVRVIPLGGLGEFGIGKNMFAIEYMDEILVIDMGSIFPNEDYPGVNFMTPDITYLKDNMHKVKAVAFTHAHLDHIGAVRQLLPEFGNNIPIYATDFTIGMIKRQMEEAVVEVSPNYQVVDPFKHEQIRISEHMTLEFVHVLHSIPGCVAMVIRTPNGNIVHMGDWRFENDPVDTQFDLPRLAEIAQKEGVDLLMNESTNIDTPGTHPHSEYSIGESVGEVMTAYPHARLIFSCFSSQIYRLQLILDEAVKHNRKVAFAGFSMINAIEVALRSRKIKVPKDVIVKMEDIVKLDDSKVSIVCTGSQGELNAVLNRMATGAHRFVKIKATDVVVFSSNPIPGNEPRVASTVDGLLREGAGVIQHGRGHYHGIGPLHLSGHAYYDDHVRLVETIRPKNYLPVHGEFYMLQHNAEMAQKVLGLKRHEILVADSGDIIELTKERTIKKGGRVHVGSILYDNTGNTVHDAVVKDRLHISTEGIFIIVLTISKKTGRLLKTPDVISRGFVYLKDSEELIGKIRHYLRIKTDREVERKIEIADIKQEIKDDISHILFDSTGHTPIVIPVVNKV
;
A
#
# COMPACT_ATOMS: atom_id res chain seq x y z
N MET A 1 1.46 9.08 -47.56
CA MET A 1 2.32 8.75 -46.40
C MET A 1 1.68 7.81 -45.39
N THR A 2 0.40 7.54 -45.45
CA THR A 2 -0.39 6.70 -44.50
C THR A 2 -0.21 5.18 -44.66
N ASN A 3 0.17 4.67 -45.81
CA ASN A 3 0.31 3.20 -46.04
C ASN A 3 1.59 2.61 -45.41
N ASN A 4 2.67 3.38 -45.29
CA ASN A 4 3.94 2.90 -44.77
C ASN A 4 3.96 2.77 -43.23
N PHE A 5 3.06 3.47 -42.52
CA PHE A 5 2.94 3.44 -41.08
C PHE A 5 2.19 2.17 -40.60
N ASN A 6 1.12 1.81 -41.32
CA ASN A 6 0.34 0.62 -40.99
C ASN A 6 1.09 -0.70 -41.26
N GLU A 7 1.93 -0.76 -42.30
CA GLU A 7 2.80 -1.92 -42.56
C GLU A 7 3.89 -2.09 -41.49
N LYS A 8 4.44 -0.99 -41.00
CA LYS A 8 5.44 -1.04 -39.90
C LYS A 8 4.84 -1.52 -38.58
N GLN A 9 3.62 -1.12 -38.28
CA GLN A 9 2.90 -1.61 -37.09
C GLN A 9 2.49 -3.08 -37.23
N ALA A 10 2.04 -3.51 -38.39
CA ALA A 10 1.69 -4.92 -38.64
C ALA A 10 2.91 -5.83 -38.49
N ARG A 11 4.09 -5.42 -38.99
CA ARG A 11 5.36 -6.15 -38.81
C ARG A 11 5.80 -6.18 -37.33
N LYS A 12 5.58 -5.09 -36.57
CA LYS A 12 5.89 -5.05 -35.11
C LYS A 12 4.99 -5.99 -34.32
N ARG A 13 3.68 -6.07 -34.66
CA ARG A 13 2.74 -7.01 -34.03
C ARG A 13 3.08 -8.47 -34.36
N ALA A 14 3.41 -8.79 -35.60
CA ALA A 14 3.82 -10.14 -35.99
C ALA A 14 5.11 -10.59 -35.30
N ASN A 15 6.07 -9.69 -35.10
CA ASN A 15 7.30 -9.99 -34.35
C ASN A 15 7.08 -10.19 -32.86
N LEU A 16 6.14 -9.45 -32.25
CA LEU A 16 5.76 -9.63 -30.85
C LEU A 16 5.01 -10.95 -30.62
N GLN A 17 4.11 -11.34 -31.54
CA GLN A 17 3.42 -12.62 -31.49
C GLN A 17 4.39 -13.79 -31.63
N LYS A 18 5.38 -13.69 -32.53
CA LYS A 18 6.41 -14.72 -32.70
C LYS A 18 7.29 -14.83 -31.45
N LYS A 19 7.67 -13.72 -30.85
CA LYS A 19 8.40 -13.71 -29.56
C LYS A 19 7.62 -14.33 -28.40
N ALA A 20 6.31 -14.08 -28.34
CA ALA A 20 5.43 -14.67 -27.33
C ALA A 20 5.31 -16.20 -27.51
N GLN A 21 5.20 -16.69 -28.75
CA GLN A 21 5.16 -18.13 -29.06
C GLN A 21 6.49 -18.83 -28.73
N ASP A 22 7.62 -18.18 -29.00
CA ASP A 22 8.95 -18.73 -28.65
C ASP A 22 9.19 -18.76 -27.14
N LEU A 23 8.68 -17.76 -26.39
CA LEU A 23 8.70 -17.76 -24.93
C LEU A 23 7.82 -18.86 -24.33
N GLN A 24 6.64 -19.11 -24.92
CA GLN A 24 5.75 -20.19 -24.51
C GLN A 24 6.39 -21.57 -24.73
N LYS A 25 6.98 -21.81 -25.90
CA LYS A 25 7.73 -23.06 -26.19
C LYS A 25 8.92 -23.29 -25.26
N ASN A 26 9.64 -22.23 -24.92
CA ASN A 26 10.74 -22.34 -23.97
C ASN A 26 10.26 -22.62 -22.54
N ARG A 27 9.13 -22.05 -22.12
CA ARG A 27 8.50 -22.30 -20.83
C ARG A 27 8.07 -23.77 -20.68
N ASP A 28 7.43 -24.33 -21.72
CA ASP A 28 6.98 -25.74 -21.70
C ASP A 28 8.15 -26.71 -21.66
N LYS A 29 9.27 -26.38 -22.29
CA LYS A 29 10.51 -27.15 -22.25
C LYS A 29 11.20 -27.13 -20.87
N TYR A 30 11.10 -25.99 -20.13
CA TYR A 30 11.64 -25.84 -18.77
C TYR A 30 10.77 -26.53 -17.71
N VAL A 31 9.44 -26.47 -17.84
CA VAL A 31 8.51 -27.15 -16.93
C VAL A 31 8.62 -28.67 -17.04
N GLY A 32 8.85 -29.20 -18.24
CA GLY A 32 9.07 -30.64 -18.45
C GLY A 32 10.35 -31.19 -17.83
N ASN A 33 11.43 -30.38 -17.81
CA ASN A 33 12.70 -30.78 -17.22
C ASN A 33 12.73 -30.65 -15.68
N SER A 34 12.09 -29.65 -15.12
CA SER A 34 12.04 -29.45 -13.65
C SER A 34 11.21 -30.53 -12.94
N LYS A 35 10.14 -31.04 -13.57
CA LYS A 35 9.36 -32.17 -13.04
C LYS A 35 10.17 -33.48 -12.95
N LYS A 36 10.99 -33.77 -13.97
CA LYS A 36 11.82 -34.98 -13.95
C LYS A 36 12.98 -34.93 -12.94
N GLU A 37 13.53 -33.75 -12.66
CA GLU A 37 14.56 -33.58 -11.62
C GLU A 37 13.98 -33.59 -10.20
N SER A 38 12.78 -33.02 -9.97
CA SER A 38 12.14 -33.03 -8.66
C SER A 38 11.69 -34.44 -8.24
N GLU A 39 11.20 -35.27 -9.18
CA GLU A 39 10.84 -36.66 -8.92
C GLU A 39 12.07 -37.54 -8.61
N LYS A 40 13.23 -37.29 -9.23
CA LYS A 40 14.49 -37.98 -8.91
C LYS A 40 15.08 -37.56 -7.56
N LYS A 41 14.91 -36.32 -7.13
CA LYS A 41 15.37 -35.84 -5.81
C LYS A 41 14.46 -36.33 -4.68
N SER A 42 13.14 -36.35 -4.88
CA SER A 42 12.19 -36.81 -3.85
C SER A 42 12.34 -38.31 -3.54
N SER A 43 12.63 -39.17 -4.55
CA SER A 43 12.85 -40.59 -4.34
C SER A 43 14.14 -40.89 -3.56
N LYS A 44 15.22 -40.11 -3.78
CA LYS A 44 16.48 -40.28 -3.02
C LYS A 44 16.35 -39.82 -1.56
N VAL A 45 15.61 -38.73 -1.30
CA VAL A 45 15.37 -38.22 0.06
C VAL A 45 14.47 -39.18 0.85
N ALA A 46 13.47 -39.78 0.21
CA ALA A 46 12.60 -40.80 0.85
C ALA A 46 13.36 -42.05 1.24
N GLN A 47 14.28 -42.56 0.38
CA GLN A 47 15.12 -43.71 0.72
C GLN A 47 16.12 -43.42 1.83
N GLN A 48 16.65 -42.20 1.92
CA GLN A 48 17.58 -41.79 2.99
C GLN A 48 16.85 -41.65 4.35
N LYS A 49 15.61 -41.12 4.35
CA LYS A 49 14.77 -41.04 5.56
C LYS A 49 14.35 -42.41 6.07
N ALA A 50 14.01 -43.35 5.19
CA ALA A 50 13.67 -44.72 5.58
C ALA A 50 14.86 -45.45 6.23
N LYS A 51 16.10 -45.26 5.74
CA LYS A 51 17.31 -45.83 6.35
C LYS A 51 17.64 -45.23 7.73
N ASN A 52 17.34 -43.96 7.95
CA ASN A 52 17.58 -43.31 9.26
C ASN A 52 16.53 -43.70 10.32
N ILE A 53 15.27 -43.92 9.93
CA ILE A 53 14.21 -44.41 10.83
C ILE A 53 14.50 -45.87 11.28
N ALA A 54 15.03 -46.72 10.38
CA ALA A 54 15.41 -48.12 10.72
C ALA A 54 16.59 -48.19 11.68
N LYS A 55 17.50 -47.20 11.69
CA LYS A 55 18.62 -47.12 12.66
C LYS A 55 18.21 -46.59 14.04
N HIS A 56 17.13 -45.79 14.13
CA HIS A 56 16.68 -45.20 15.40
C HIS A 56 15.82 -46.16 16.24
N ASN A 57 15.14 -47.12 15.58
CA ASN A 57 14.31 -48.14 16.27
C ASN A 57 15.08 -49.30 16.87
N HIS A 58 16.42 -49.35 16.74
CA HIS A 58 17.25 -50.44 17.31
C HIS A 58 17.97 -50.08 18.61
N SER A 59 17.85 -48.79 19.09
CA SER A 59 18.53 -48.37 20.31
C SER A 59 17.61 -48.04 21.52
N GLN A 60 16.31 -48.32 21.43
CA GLN A 60 15.37 -48.13 22.55
C GLN A 60 14.58 -49.42 22.88
N LYS A 61 15.28 -50.42 23.31
CA LYS A 61 14.72 -51.55 24.09
C LYS A 61 15.66 -51.80 25.26
N ASN A 62 15.48 -51.06 26.32
CA ASN A 62 15.73 -51.43 27.72
C ASN A 62 15.48 -50.23 28.60
N ASP A 63 14.50 -50.38 29.45
CA ASP A 63 14.21 -49.74 30.74
C ASP A 63 12.76 -49.28 30.86
N ALA A 64 11.88 -50.27 31.12
CA ALA A 64 10.55 -50.00 31.62
C ALA A 64 10.48 -50.29 33.12
N LYS A 65 10.52 -49.25 33.95
CA LYS A 65 10.00 -49.33 35.34
C LYS A 65 8.61 -48.70 35.39
N LYS A 66 7.63 -49.50 35.80
CA LYS A 66 6.23 -49.16 36.04
C LYS A 66 6.11 -48.09 37.11
N VAL A 67 5.41 -46.99 36.80
CA VAL A 67 4.78 -46.12 37.80
C VAL A 67 3.33 -45.94 37.40
N ASN A 68 2.41 -46.39 38.26
CA ASN A 68 0.98 -46.21 38.17
C ASN A 68 0.60 -44.76 38.49
N LEU A 69 -0.13 -44.11 37.61
CA LEU A 69 -0.81 -42.82 37.90
C LEU A 69 -2.23 -42.83 37.32
N PRO A 70 -3.20 -42.26 38.02
CA PRO A 70 -4.61 -42.42 37.71
C PRO A 70 -5.07 -41.56 36.54
N THR A 71 -5.95 -42.16 35.73
CA THR A 71 -6.65 -41.55 34.60
C THR A 71 -7.63 -40.51 35.08
N THR A 72 -7.32 -39.21 34.88
CA THR A 72 -8.33 -38.16 34.77
C THR A 72 -7.96 -37.21 33.64
N THR A 73 -8.89 -37.00 32.80
CA THR A 73 -8.88 -36.32 31.51
C THR A 73 -8.30 -34.93 31.55
N ARG A 74 -7.01 -34.76 31.20
CA ARG A 74 -6.33 -33.44 31.02
C ARG A 74 -6.87 -32.62 29.83
N ARG A 75 -7.58 -33.19 28.87
CA ARG A 75 -8.14 -32.46 27.72
C ARG A 75 -9.30 -31.51 28.08
N GLY A 76 -10.14 -31.86 29.05
CA GLY A 76 -11.25 -31.00 29.47
C GLY A 76 -10.83 -29.74 30.27
N ALA A 77 -9.72 -29.82 30.99
CA ALA A 77 -9.20 -28.71 31.78
C ALA A 77 -8.50 -27.63 30.93
N VAL A 78 -7.76 -28.05 29.89
CA VAL A 78 -7.07 -27.12 28.97
C VAL A 78 -8.09 -26.33 28.12
N ILE A 79 -9.13 -26.97 27.63
CA ILE A 79 -10.19 -26.32 26.85
C ILE A 79 -11.01 -25.34 27.74
N ARG A 80 -11.26 -25.66 29.01
CA ARG A 80 -11.89 -24.75 29.96
C ARG A 80 -10.99 -23.56 30.33
N ALA A 81 -9.70 -23.78 30.51
CA ALA A 81 -8.73 -22.71 30.79
C ALA A 81 -8.57 -21.77 29.58
N GLN A 82 -8.49 -22.30 28.36
CA GLN A 82 -8.43 -21.48 27.15
C GLN A 82 -9.72 -20.68 26.90
N ARG A 83 -10.91 -21.26 27.19
CA ARG A 83 -12.18 -20.50 27.13
C ARG A 83 -12.28 -19.42 28.21
N MET A 84 -11.78 -19.67 29.43
CA MET A 84 -11.76 -18.64 30.48
C MET A 84 -10.77 -17.50 30.13
N ILE A 85 -9.61 -17.80 29.61
CA ILE A 85 -8.61 -16.79 29.19
C ILE A 85 -9.14 -15.97 28.00
N SER A 86 -9.76 -16.60 27.01
CA SER A 86 -10.35 -15.91 25.84
C SER A 86 -11.54 -15.00 26.25
N ASN A 87 -12.40 -15.46 27.15
CA ASN A 87 -13.51 -14.65 27.64
C ASN A 87 -13.03 -13.51 28.57
N ASP A 88 -11.98 -13.73 29.37
CA ASP A 88 -11.42 -12.70 30.25
C ASP A 88 -10.66 -11.62 29.44
N ILE A 89 -9.96 -12.00 28.36
CA ILE A 89 -9.30 -11.04 27.47
C ILE A 89 -10.35 -10.19 26.71
N ASN A 90 -11.40 -10.80 26.19
CA ASN A 90 -12.48 -10.06 25.52
C ASN A 90 -13.28 -9.19 26.48
N MET A 91 -13.53 -9.64 27.73
CA MET A 91 -14.20 -8.82 28.74
C MET A 91 -13.32 -7.67 29.25
N ARG A 92 -12.02 -7.89 29.41
CA ARG A 92 -11.09 -6.82 29.80
C ARG A 92 -10.85 -5.82 28.69
N ALA A 93 -10.76 -6.24 27.44
CA ALA A 93 -10.69 -5.34 26.29
C ALA A 93 -11.94 -4.47 26.16
N THR A 94 -13.14 -5.03 26.32
CA THR A 94 -14.40 -4.27 26.29
C THR A 94 -14.58 -3.37 27.53
N GLN A 95 -14.09 -3.76 28.71
CA GLN A 95 -14.18 -2.93 29.92
C GLN A 95 -13.15 -1.79 29.95
N HIS A 96 -11.96 -1.97 29.35
CA HIS A 96 -10.97 -0.89 29.23
C HIS A 96 -11.34 0.17 28.19
N ILE A 97 -12.08 -0.18 27.13
CA ILE A 97 -12.60 0.79 26.16
C ILE A 97 -13.72 1.66 26.77
N VAL A 98 -14.46 1.14 27.77
CA VAL A 98 -15.57 1.89 28.43
C VAL A 98 -15.09 2.82 29.54
N ASN A 99 -13.86 2.71 30.04
CA ASN A 99 -13.36 3.48 31.19
C ASN A 99 -12.21 4.45 30.90
N ILE A 100 -11.88 4.73 29.64
CA ILE A 100 -11.14 5.95 29.34
C ILE A 100 -12.16 7.09 29.56
N PRO A 101 -11.91 8.05 30.45
CA PRO A 101 -12.78 9.22 30.55
C PRO A 101 -12.61 10.00 29.26
N VAL A 102 -13.43 9.69 28.26
CA VAL A 102 -13.61 10.54 27.10
C VAL A 102 -14.04 11.88 27.70
N ASN A 103 -13.17 12.88 27.58
CA ASN A 103 -13.48 14.23 28.02
C ASN A 103 -14.70 14.71 27.23
N LYS A 104 -15.90 14.42 27.73
CA LYS A 104 -17.17 14.78 27.10
C LYS A 104 -17.27 16.30 26.83
N SER A 105 -16.41 17.12 27.45
CA SER A 105 -16.38 18.54 27.18
C SER A 105 -15.83 18.89 25.78
N LEU A 106 -15.03 18.04 25.17
CA LEU A 106 -14.57 18.20 23.76
C LEU A 106 -15.67 17.77 22.76
N PHE A 107 -16.60 16.89 23.19
CA PHE A 107 -17.71 16.38 22.35
C PHE A 107 -19.07 17.06 22.63
N ASN A 108 -19.22 17.84 23.70
CA ASN A 108 -20.45 18.51 24.09
C ASN A 108 -20.86 19.71 23.24
N GLY A 109 -20.49 19.75 22.01
CA GLY A 109 -20.94 20.76 21.05
C GLY A 109 -21.26 20.17 19.67
N PHE A 110 -21.19 18.86 19.50
CA PHE A 110 -22.02 18.17 18.53
C PHE A 110 -23.40 18.01 19.19
N ASP A 111 -24.32 18.93 18.90
CA ASP A 111 -25.73 18.58 18.97
C ASP A 111 -25.86 17.31 18.14
N GLY A 112 -26.14 16.18 18.83
CA GLY A 112 -26.05 14.83 18.30
C GLY A 112 -27.14 14.47 17.30
N GLU A 113 -27.49 15.37 16.40
CA GLU A 113 -28.08 15.02 15.14
C GLU A 113 -26.95 14.48 14.24
N GLN A 114 -26.66 13.18 14.36
CA GLN A 114 -26.07 12.46 13.24
C GLN A 114 -26.93 12.81 12.03
N LEU A 115 -26.38 13.69 11.15
CA LEU A 115 -26.98 14.00 9.87
C LEU A 115 -27.07 12.68 9.12
N THR A 116 -28.25 12.05 9.16
CA THR A 116 -28.50 10.81 8.42
C THR A 116 -28.16 11.07 6.95
N ALA A 117 -27.70 10.06 6.22
CA ALA A 117 -27.36 10.17 4.78
C ALA A 117 -28.50 10.83 3.97
N SER A 118 -29.78 10.74 4.43
CA SER A 118 -30.92 11.42 3.83
C SER A 118 -30.99 12.93 4.15
N LYS A 119 -30.46 13.40 5.30
CA LYS A 119 -30.36 14.83 5.63
C LYS A 119 -29.17 15.47 4.90
N LEU A 120 -28.04 14.76 4.75
CA LEU A 120 -26.90 15.20 3.97
C LEU A 120 -27.22 15.41 2.48
N LYS A 121 -28.09 14.58 1.89
CA LYS A 121 -28.62 14.78 0.53
C LYS A 121 -29.49 16.03 0.34
N LYS A 122 -29.96 16.67 1.43
CA LYS A 122 -30.81 17.88 1.39
C LYS A 122 -30.05 19.19 1.58
N LEU A 123 -28.78 19.14 1.99
CA LEU A 123 -27.93 20.32 2.00
C LEU A 123 -27.60 20.70 0.56
N ARG A 124 -28.21 21.74 0.04
CA ARG A 124 -27.79 22.34 -1.26
C ARG A 124 -26.58 23.21 -0.97
N PRO A 125 -25.42 22.92 -1.61
CA PRO A 125 -24.25 23.80 -1.50
C PRO A 125 -24.63 25.21 -1.88
N GLU A 126 -24.01 26.20 -1.19
CA GLU A 126 -24.18 27.60 -1.60
C GLU A 126 -23.62 27.76 -3.00
N LYS A 127 -24.42 28.42 -3.88
CA LYS A 127 -24.12 28.48 -5.31
C LYS A 127 -22.78 29.15 -5.63
N ASP A 128 -22.31 30.01 -4.74
CA ASP A 128 -21.11 30.84 -4.91
C ASP A 128 -20.01 30.54 -3.86
N SER A 129 -20.02 29.34 -3.20
CA SER A 129 -18.93 28.93 -2.32
C SER A 129 -17.86 28.15 -3.08
N VAL A 130 -16.60 28.26 -2.64
CA VAL A 130 -15.53 27.35 -3.07
C VAL A 130 -15.66 26.04 -2.29
N ARG A 131 -15.65 24.93 -2.98
CA ARG A 131 -15.76 23.59 -2.39
C ARG A 131 -14.44 22.87 -2.44
N VAL A 132 -13.95 22.45 -1.30
CA VAL A 132 -12.83 21.50 -1.17
C VAL A 132 -13.43 20.13 -0.94
N ILE A 133 -13.18 19.20 -1.85
CA ILE A 133 -13.75 17.86 -1.84
C ILE A 133 -12.62 16.84 -1.86
N PRO A 134 -12.24 16.27 -0.72
CA PRO A 134 -11.30 15.16 -0.68
C PRO A 134 -11.95 13.89 -1.27
N LEU A 135 -11.41 13.39 -2.36
CA LEU A 135 -11.83 12.13 -3.00
C LEU A 135 -11.07 10.93 -2.42
N GLY A 136 -10.03 11.19 -1.64
CA GLY A 136 -9.21 10.25 -0.90
C GLY A 136 -8.18 10.95 -0.04
N GLY A 137 -7.49 10.23 0.83
CA GLY A 137 -6.38 10.74 1.65
C GLY A 137 -6.77 11.27 3.04
N LEU A 138 -8.04 11.23 3.44
CA LEU A 138 -8.50 11.70 4.74
C LEU A 138 -9.27 10.61 5.49
N GLY A 139 -8.85 10.34 6.73
CA GLY A 139 -9.58 9.48 7.66
C GLY A 139 -9.67 8.01 7.27
N GLU A 140 -9.00 7.60 6.22
CA GLU A 140 -8.98 6.22 5.74
C GLU A 140 -7.95 5.40 6.51
N PHE A 141 -8.13 4.08 6.53
CA PHE A 141 -7.14 3.19 7.10
C PHE A 141 -5.90 3.15 6.20
N GLY A 142 -4.77 3.59 6.74
CA GLY A 142 -3.51 3.78 6.03
C GLY A 142 -3.42 5.13 5.31
N ILE A 143 -2.19 5.61 5.12
CA ILE A 143 -1.88 6.88 4.47
C ILE A 143 -1.72 6.64 2.97
N GLY A 144 -2.49 7.37 2.15
CA GLY A 144 -2.41 7.26 0.68
C GLY A 144 -3.68 7.70 -0.02
N LYS A 145 -3.78 7.42 -1.32
CA LYS A 145 -4.90 7.81 -2.20
C LYS A 145 -5.21 9.31 -2.21
N ASN A 146 -4.21 10.16 -2.01
CA ASN A 146 -4.44 11.60 -1.99
C ASN A 146 -5.03 12.08 -3.31
N MET A 147 -6.20 12.67 -3.24
CA MET A 147 -6.88 13.29 -4.37
C MET A 147 -7.91 14.29 -3.90
N PHE A 148 -7.85 15.53 -4.41
CA PHE A 148 -8.77 16.59 -4.05
C PHE A 148 -9.39 17.21 -5.30
N ALA A 149 -10.66 17.63 -5.22
CA ALA A 149 -11.28 18.53 -6.17
C ALA A 149 -11.55 19.87 -5.49
N ILE A 150 -11.01 20.94 -6.07
CA ILE A 150 -11.32 22.31 -5.67
C ILE A 150 -12.30 22.84 -6.70
N GLU A 151 -13.55 23.02 -6.31
CA GLU A 151 -14.63 23.44 -7.19
C GLU A 151 -15.14 24.84 -6.86
N TYR A 152 -15.26 25.67 -7.86
CA TYR A 152 -15.96 26.95 -7.79
C TYR A 152 -16.85 27.10 -9.02
N MET A 153 -18.16 27.21 -8.81
CA MET A 153 -19.16 27.27 -9.90
C MET A 153 -19.03 26.09 -10.87
N ASP A 154 -18.68 26.34 -12.12
CA ASP A 154 -18.50 25.34 -13.17
C ASP A 154 -17.00 25.09 -13.50
N GLU A 155 -16.14 25.25 -12.52
CA GLU A 155 -14.70 25.09 -12.66
C GLU A 155 -14.17 24.16 -11.54
N ILE A 156 -13.40 23.15 -11.92
CA ILE A 156 -12.76 22.20 -11.01
C ILE A 156 -11.26 22.16 -11.31
N LEU A 157 -10.45 22.35 -10.26
CA LEU A 157 -9.05 21.96 -10.20
C LEU A 157 -8.96 20.63 -9.47
N VAL A 158 -8.29 19.64 -10.08
CA VAL A 158 -7.96 18.37 -9.43
C VAL A 158 -6.53 18.42 -8.91
N ILE A 159 -6.31 18.04 -7.66
CA ILE A 159 -4.98 17.97 -7.04
C ILE A 159 -4.70 16.53 -6.71
N ASP A 160 -3.58 16.00 -7.25
CA ASP A 160 -3.05 14.65 -7.08
C ASP A 160 -3.99 13.52 -7.58
N MET A 161 -3.39 12.34 -7.81
CA MET A 161 -4.05 11.08 -8.16
C MET A 161 -3.28 9.93 -7.49
N GLY A 162 -3.40 9.86 -6.18
CA GLY A 162 -2.67 8.90 -5.37
C GLY A 162 -3.24 7.50 -5.40
N SER A 163 -2.40 6.53 -5.04
CA SER A 163 -2.81 5.15 -4.77
C SER A 163 -2.44 4.75 -3.35
N ILE A 164 -3.03 3.66 -2.86
CA ILE A 164 -2.67 3.03 -1.60
C ILE A 164 -2.45 1.53 -1.79
N PHE A 165 -1.53 0.95 -1.02
CA PHE A 165 -1.35 -0.49 -0.96
C PHE A 165 -2.30 -1.09 0.07
N PRO A 166 -2.99 -2.21 -0.28
CA PRO A 166 -3.92 -2.86 0.63
C PRO A 166 -3.19 -3.54 1.79
N ASN A 167 -3.87 -3.67 2.91
CA ASN A 167 -3.49 -4.54 4.01
C ASN A 167 -3.88 -6.02 3.73
N GLU A 168 -3.74 -6.88 4.75
CA GLU A 168 -4.03 -8.33 4.64
C GLU A 168 -5.53 -8.65 4.44
N ASP A 169 -6.43 -7.68 4.67
CA ASP A 169 -7.88 -7.84 4.49
C ASP A 169 -8.31 -7.86 3.01
N TYR A 170 -7.37 -7.59 2.08
CA TYR A 170 -7.63 -7.55 0.64
C TYR A 170 -6.81 -8.58 -0.14
N PRO A 171 -7.03 -9.89 0.05
CA PRO A 171 -6.24 -10.92 -0.60
C PRO A 171 -6.35 -10.86 -2.13
N GLY A 172 -5.16 -10.77 -2.79
CA GLY A 172 -5.07 -10.70 -4.25
C GLY A 172 -5.41 -9.33 -4.86
N VAL A 173 -5.47 -8.29 -4.04
CA VAL A 173 -5.45 -6.88 -4.45
C VAL A 173 -4.01 -6.37 -4.30
N ASN A 174 -3.51 -5.66 -5.29
CA ASN A 174 -2.14 -5.15 -5.29
C ASN A 174 -2.07 -3.66 -4.96
N PHE A 175 -3.05 -2.88 -5.41
CA PHE A 175 -3.18 -1.46 -5.08
C PHE A 175 -4.64 -1.00 -5.23
N MET A 176 -4.95 0.15 -4.67
CA MET A 176 -6.26 0.78 -4.71
C MET A 176 -6.13 2.23 -5.16
N THR A 177 -7.11 2.72 -5.93
CA THR A 177 -7.21 4.11 -6.37
C THR A 177 -8.47 4.76 -5.83
N PRO A 178 -8.56 6.11 -5.80
CA PRO A 178 -9.82 6.80 -5.55
C PRO A 178 -10.90 6.41 -6.55
N ASP A 179 -12.14 6.35 -6.10
CA ASP A 179 -13.31 6.36 -6.98
C ASP A 179 -13.56 7.79 -7.48
N ILE A 180 -13.48 7.99 -8.80
CA ILE A 180 -13.65 9.30 -9.43
C ILE A 180 -15.05 9.50 -10.05
N THR A 181 -16.06 8.77 -9.59
CA THR A 181 -17.44 8.92 -10.11
C THR A 181 -17.90 10.36 -10.06
N TYR A 182 -17.62 11.08 -8.96
CA TYR A 182 -17.92 12.51 -8.86
C TYR A 182 -17.30 13.34 -10.00
N LEU A 183 -16.04 13.10 -10.33
CA LEU A 183 -15.36 13.80 -11.41
C LEU A 183 -15.88 13.38 -12.78
N LYS A 184 -16.21 12.11 -13.01
CA LYS A 184 -16.82 11.63 -14.26
C LYS A 184 -18.14 12.33 -14.55
N ASP A 185 -18.99 12.50 -13.54
CA ASP A 185 -20.26 13.21 -13.65
C ASP A 185 -20.07 14.72 -13.91
N ASN A 186 -18.92 15.30 -13.52
CA ASN A 186 -18.59 16.70 -13.63
C ASN A 186 -17.37 16.97 -14.55
N MET A 187 -16.99 16.05 -15.42
CA MET A 187 -15.77 16.16 -16.24
C MET A 187 -15.70 17.43 -17.08
N HIS A 188 -16.85 17.93 -17.54
CA HIS A 188 -16.97 19.19 -18.30
C HIS A 188 -16.52 20.42 -17.50
N LYS A 189 -16.53 20.36 -16.18
CA LYS A 189 -16.06 21.42 -15.28
C LYS A 189 -14.55 21.37 -15.02
N VAL A 190 -13.88 20.25 -15.26
CA VAL A 190 -12.45 20.10 -14.96
C VAL A 190 -11.63 20.97 -15.89
N LYS A 191 -10.89 21.93 -15.32
CA LYS A 191 -10.07 22.90 -16.04
C LYS A 191 -8.60 22.55 -16.03
N ALA A 192 -8.12 21.90 -14.95
CA ALA A 192 -6.74 21.53 -14.78
C ALA A 192 -6.57 20.38 -13.80
N VAL A 193 -5.45 19.66 -13.92
CA VAL A 193 -4.92 18.74 -12.93
C VAL A 193 -3.56 19.26 -12.48
N ALA A 194 -3.28 19.25 -11.19
CA ALA A 194 -1.99 19.67 -10.63
C ALA A 194 -1.47 18.60 -9.67
N PHE A 195 -0.15 18.39 -9.66
CA PHE A 195 0.49 17.41 -8.77
C PHE A 195 1.48 18.09 -7.83
N THR A 196 1.40 17.72 -6.55
CA THR A 196 2.29 18.23 -5.50
C THR A 196 3.69 17.68 -5.59
N HIS A 197 3.82 16.35 -5.78
CA HIS A 197 5.09 15.67 -5.91
C HIS A 197 4.92 14.22 -6.45
N ALA A 198 6.02 13.47 -6.56
CA ALA A 198 6.06 12.21 -7.29
C ALA A 198 5.96 10.94 -6.43
N HIS A 199 5.49 10.99 -5.19
CA HIS A 199 5.21 9.78 -4.41
C HIS A 199 3.97 9.05 -4.90
N LEU A 200 3.91 7.72 -4.68
CA LEU A 200 2.83 6.88 -5.20
C LEU A 200 1.46 7.19 -4.57
N ASP A 201 1.43 7.64 -3.35
CA ASP A 201 0.23 8.11 -2.67
C ASP A 201 -0.30 9.46 -3.20
N HIS A 202 0.45 10.10 -4.15
CA HIS A 202 0.06 11.31 -4.88
C HIS A 202 -0.03 11.12 -6.40
N ILE A 203 0.79 10.23 -7.01
CA ILE A 203 0.73 9.97 -8.46
C ILE A 203 0.48 8.50 -8.82
N GLY A 204 0.33 7.61 -7.84
CA GLY A 204 0.29 6.17 -8.11
C GLY A 204 -0.92 5.67 -8.91
N ALA A 205 -1.99 6.47 -8.99
CA ALA A 205 -3.18 6.15 -9.77
C ALA A 205 -3.20 6.78 -11.18
N VAL A 206 -2.18 7.55 -11.58
CA VAL A 206 -2.19 8.27 -12.86
C VAL A 206 -2.38 7.34 -14.05
N ARG A 207 -1.81 6.13 -14.02
CA ARG A 207 -1.94 5.14 -15.09
C ARG A 207 -3.39 4.70 -15.33
N GLN A 208 -4.20 4.66 -14.27
CA GLN A 208 -5.59 4.25 -14.30
C GLN A 208 -6.54 5.42 -14.53
N LEU A 209 -6.25 6.55 -13.88
CA LEU A 209 -7.20 7.67 -13.83
C LEU A 209 -6.96 8.71 -14.90
N LEU A 210 -5.71 9.03 -15.23
CA LEU A 210 -5.38 10.12 -16.17
C LEU A 210 -5.98 9.92 -17.59
N PRO A 211 -6.10 8.68 -18.12
CA PRO A 211 -6.80 8.46 -19.39
C PRO A 211 -8.25 8.93 -19.43
N GLU A 212 -8.94 8.96 -18.30
CA GLU A 212 -10.34 9.43 -18.20
C GLU A 212 -10.46 10.94 -18.45
N PHE A 213 -9.39 11.72 -18.24
CA PHE A 213 -9.36 13.16 -18.41
C PHE A 213 -9.06 13.59 -19.87
N GLY A 214 -8.67 12.65 -20.74
CA GLY A 214 -8.37 12.91 -22.13
C GLY A 214 -7.09 13.72 -22.36
N ASN A 215 -6.97 14.32 -23.55
CA ASN A 215 -5.72 14.98 -23.98
C ASN A 215 -5.71 16.51 -23.82
N ASN A 216 -6.85 17.12 -23.53
CA ASN A 216 -7.00 18.57 -23.59
C ASN A 216 -6.80 19.28 -22.25
N ILE A 217 -6.97 18.55 -21.14
CA ILE A 217 -6.87 19.13 -19.81
C ILE A 217 -5.38 19.33 -19.47
N PRO A 218 -4.94 20.55 -19.13
CA PRO A 218 -3.56 20.81 -18.78
C PRO A 218 -3.20 20.15 -17.44
N ILE A 219 -1.97 19.60 -17.39
CA ILE A 219 -1.44 18.87 -16.24
C ILE A 219 -0.19 19.60 -15.75
N TYR A 220 -0.29 20.23 -14.59
CA TYR A 220 0.78 21.03 -14.01
C TYR A 220 1.55 20.25 -12.96
N ALA A 221 2.86 20.17 -13.10
CA ALA A 221 3.77 19.66 -12.06
C ALA A 221 5.22 20.09 -12.36
N THR A 222 6.12 19.88 -11.40
CA THR A 222 7.56 20.09 -11.61
C THR A 222 8.14 19.06 -12.59
N ASP A 223 9.30 19.36 -13.16
CA ASP A 223 9.96 18.52 -14.21
C ASP A 223 10.16 17.08 -13.74
N PHE A 224 10.63 16.88 -12.51
CA PHE A 224 10.84 15.54 -11.96
C PHE A 224 9.50 14.78 -11.82
N THR A 225 8.46 15.42 -11.30
CA THR A 225 7.12 14.82 -11.14
C THR A 225 6.51 14.47 -12.49
N ILE A 226 6.60 15.35 -13.50
CA ILE A 226 6.19 15.05 -14.88
C ILE A 226 6.98 13.86 -15.44
N GLY A 227 8.29 13.78 -15.18
CA GLY A 227 9.12 12.65 -15.59
C GLY A 227 8.65 11.32 -15.03
N MET A 228 8.29 11.30 -13.74
CA MET A 228 7.74 10.10 -13.07
C MET A 228 6.36 9.72 -13.59
N ILE A 229 5.48 10.71 -13.81
CA ILE A 229 4.16 10.47 -14.41
C ILE A 229 4.29 9.89 -15.82
N LYS A 230 5.13 10.49 -16.67
CA LYS A 230 5.40 9.96 -18.03
C LYS A 230 5.89 8.52 -17.97
N ARG A 231 6.78 8.19 -17.03
CA ARG A 231 7.27 6.82 -16.86
C ARG A 231 6.17 5.84 -16.48
N GLN A 232 5.24 6.23 -15.61
CA GLN A 232 4.08 5.40 -15.27
C GLN A 232 3.13 5.25 -16.46
N MET A 233 2.92 6.31 -17.24
CA MET A 233 2.04 6.30 -18.40
C MET A 233 2.56 5.44 -19.55
N GLU A 234 3.88 5.15 -19.64
CA GLU A 234 4.42 4.18 -20.59
C GLU A 234 3.82 2.75 -20.42
N GLU A 235 3.29 2.46 -19.23
CA GLU A 235 2.65 1.19 -18.90
C GLU A 235 1.11 1.25 -18.91
N ALA A 236 0.52 2.41 -19.27
CA ALA A 236 -0.93 2.57 -19.32
C ALA A 236 -1.55 1.68 -20.42
N VAL A 237 -2.73 1.11 -20.12
CA VAL A 237 -3.46 0.27 -21.08
C VAL A 237 -4.05 1.11 -22.21
N VAL A 238 -4.48 2.33 -21.88
CA VAL A 238 -5.06 3.29 -22.85
C VAL A 238 -3.98 4.30 -23.22
N GLU A 239 -3.67 4.39 -24.49
CA GLU A 239 -2.71 5.38 -25.01
C GLU A 239 -3.37 6.76 -25.05
N VAL A 240 -2.87 7.68 -24.24
CA VAL A 240 -3.26 9.10 -24.23
C VAL A 240 -2.01 9.97 -24.36
N SER A 241 -2.19 11.19 -24.83
CA SER A 241 -1.12 12.19 -24.94
C SER A 241 -1.47 13.40 -24.06
N PRO A 242 -1.29 13.29 -22.74
CA PRO A 242 -1.69 14.35 -21.82
C PRO A 242 -0.94 15.67 -22.07
N ASN A 243 -1.63 16.78 -21.84
CA ASN A 243 -1.10 18.13 -22.02
C ASN A 243 -0.24 18.54 -20.80
N TYR A 244 1.01 18.10 -20.77
CA TYR A 244 1.92 18.39 -19.66
C TYR A 244 2.46 19.82 -19.69
N GLN A 245 2.33 20.52 -18.57
CA GLN A 245 2.83 21.87 -18.29
C GLN A 245 3.85 21.80 -17.16
N VAL A 246 5.14 21.92 -17.49
CA VAL A 246 6.22 21.91 -16.50
C VAL A 246 6.25 23.27 -15.79
N VAL A 247 6.17 23.25 -14.47
CA VAL A 247 6.25 24.44 -13.63
C VAL A 247 7.60 24.57 -12.93
N ASP A 248 8.05 25.77 -12.77
CA ASP A 248 9.23 26.12 -11.98
C ASP A 248 8.79 26.89 -10.73
N PRO A 249 8.80 26.24 -9.53
CA PRO A 249 8.28 26.86 -8.32
C PRO A 249 9.06 28.09 -7.84
N PHE A 250 10.29 28.29 -8.34
CA PHE A 250 11.13 29.44 -7.99
C PHE A 250 10.79 30.71 -8.80
N LYS A 251 9.97 30.59 -9.85
CA LYS A 251 9.50 31.74 -10.61
C LYS A 251 8.31 32.43 -9.97
N HIS A 252 7.64 31.77 -9.01
CA HIS A 252 6.44 32.27 -8.36
C HIS A 252 5.36 32.78 -9.34
N GLU A 253 5.26 32.06 -10.49
CA GLU A 253 4.34 32.41 -11.56
C GLU A 253 2.90 32.11 -11.14
N GLN A 254 2.03 33.13 -11.29
CA GLN A 254 0.60 32.97 -11.08
C GLN A 254 -0.06 32.51 -12.38
N ILE A 255 -0.36 31.22 -12.46
CA ILE A 255 -0.92 30.58 -13.64
C ILE A 255 -2.43 30.67 -13.58
N ARG A 256 -3.05 31.38 -14.52
CA ARG A 256 -4.51 31.40 -14.67
C ARG A 256 -4.98 30.11 -15.29
N ILE A 257 -5.62 29.25 -14.48
CA ILE A 257 -6.11 27.92 -14.92
C ILE A 257 -7.57 27.97 -15.43
N SER A 258 -8.33 28.98 -15.01
CA SER A 258 -9.73 29.18 -15.43
C SER A 258 -10.12 30.66 -15.29
N GLU A 259 -11.41 30.97 -15.47
CA GLU A 259 -11.91 32.36 -15.31
C GLU A 259 -11.75 32.86 -13.88
N HIS A 260 -11.98 31.99 -12.89
CA HIS A 260 -12.04 32.39 -11.49
C HIS A 260 -10.91 31.81 -10.63
N MET A 261 -10.04 30.95 -11.19
CA MET A 261 -8.96 30.33 -10.42
C MET A 261 -7.57 30.65 -10.98
N THR A 262 -6.67 31.01 -10.08
CA THR A 262 -5.23 31.18 -10.35
C THR A 262 -4.44 30.24 -9.44
N LEU A 263 -3.43 29.57 -9.98
CA LEU A 263 -2.57 28.63 -9.26
C LEU A 263 -1.13 29.13 -9.24
N GLU A 264 -0.48 29.07 -8.08
CA GLU A 264 0.96 29.32 -7.91
C GLU A 264 1.59 28.16 -7.16
N PHE A 265 2.78 27.75 -7.59
CA PHE A 265 3.56 26.69 -6.96
C PHE A 265 4.70 27.30 -6.14
N VAL A 266 4.83 26.88 -4.90
CA VAL A 266 5.88 27.30 -3.97
C VAL A 266 6.70 26.10 -3.56
N HIS A 267 8.04 26.20 -3.65
CA HIS A 267 8.91 25.08 -3.31
C HIS A 267 8.84 24.69 -1.83
N VAL A 268 8.65 23.40 -1.57
CA VAL A 268 8.74 22.79 -0.24
C VAL A 268 9.73 21.61 -0.26
N LEU A 269 10.28 21.28 0.89
CA LEU A 269 11.17 20.12 1.04
C LEU A 269 10.40 18.88 1.45
N HIS A 270 10.75 17.79 0.84
CA HIS A 270 10.31 16.45 1.20
C HIS A 270 11.42 15.44 0.87
N SER A 271 11.14 14.13 0.94
CA SER A 271 12.14 13.08 0.65
C SER A 271 12.43 12.88 -0.86
N ILE A 272 11.66 13.53 -1.74
CA ILE A 272 11.74 13.41 -3.19
C ILE A 272 11.89 14.81 -3.83
N PRO A 273 12.59 14.96 -4.98
CA PRO A 273 12.76 16.26 -5.62
C PRO A 273 11.46 16.84 -6.20
N GLY A 274 11.40 18.17 -6.22
CA GLY A 274 10.34 18.90 -6.91
C GLY A 274 9.01 18.92 -6.18
N CYS A 275 9.02 18.83 -4.86
CA CYS A 275 7.83 18.99 -4.03
C CYS A 275 7.40 20.46 -3.97
N VAL A 276 6.10 20.69 -3.99
CA VAL A 276 5.51 22.02 -3.99
C VAL A 276 4.26 22.12 -3.12
N ALA A 277 4.12 23.25 -2.43
CA ALA A 277 2.84 23.73 -1.97
C ALA A 277 2.13 24.45 -3.12
N MET A 278 0.81 24.48 -3.08
CA MET A 278 -0.05 25.14 -4.08
C MET A 278 -0.85 26.24 -3.43
N VAL A 279 -0.77 27.44 -3.99
CA VAL A 279 -1.59 28.59 -3.61
C VAL A 279 -2.67 28.77 -4.66
N ILE A 280 -3.91 28.48 -4.29
CA ILE A 280 -5.08 28.55 -5.15
C ILE A 280 -5.85 29.81 -4.79
N ARG A 281 -5.86 30.79 -5.70
CA ARG A 281 -6.60 32.05 -5.51
C ARG A 281 -7.95 31.92 -6.16
N THR A 282 -8.97 32.28 -5.41
CA THR A 282 -10.38 32.24 -5.83
C THR A 282 -11.07 33.56 -5.41
N PRO A 283 -12.25 33.87 -5.94
CA PRO A 283 -13.01 35.05 -5.50
C PRO A 283 -13.37 35.06 -4.01
N ASN A 284 -13.50 33.89 -3.39
CA ASN A 284 -13.85 33.74 -1.97
C ASN A 284 -12.64 33.73 -1.03
N GLY A 285 -11.42 33.72 -1.57
CA GLY A 285 -10.20 33.75 -0.78
C GLY A 285 -9.13 32.80 -1.29
N ASN A 286 -8.00 32.79 -0.59
CA ASN A 286 -6.81 32.04 -0.92
C ASN A 286 -6.73 30.76 -0.12
N ILE A 287 -6.58 29.64 -0.84
CA ILE A 287 -6.38 28.32 -0.27
C ILE A 287 -4.91 27.94 -0.46
N VAL A 288 -4.24 27.48 0.58
CA VAL A 288 -2.89 26.92 0.50
C VAL A 288 -2.97 25.43 0.81
N HIS A 289 -2.59 24.60 -0.16
CA HIS A 289 -2.41 23.16 0.00
C HIS A 289 -0.92 22.89 0.10
N MET A 290 -0.47 22.41 1.26
CA MET A 290 0.96 22.25 1.53
C MET A 290 1.62 21.10 0.77
N GLY A 291 0.85 20.09 0.32
CA GLY A 291 1.41 18.79 -0.05
C GLY A 291 2.13 18.17 1.13
N ASP A 292 3.10 17.31 0.87
CA ASP A 292 3.96 16.72 1.89
C ASP A 292 5.23 17.52 2.03
N TRP A 293 5.65 17.78 3.27
CA TRP A 293 6.75 18.69 3.52
C TRP A 293 7.47 18.41 4.84
N ARG A 294 8.69 18.94 4.94
CA ARG A 294 9.47 19.05 6.17
C ARG A 294 10.33 20.32 6.14
N PHE A 295 10.80 20.73 7.31
CA PHE A 295 11.93 21.67 7.36
C PHE A 295 13.24 20.90 7.49
N GLU A 296 14.30 21.46 6.90
CA GLU A 296 15.65 20.94 6.99
C GLU A 296 16.62 22.13 6.99
N ASN A 297 17.56 22.16 7.93
CA ASN A 297 18.47 23.30 8.06
C ASN A 297 19.53 23.32 6.95
N ASP A 298 19.97 22.16 6.49
CA ASP A 298 21.00 21.99 5.46
C ASP A 298 20.54 20.94 4.43
N PRO A 299 19.65 21.29 3.52
CA PRO A 299 19.11 20.36 2.52
C PRO A 299 20.11 20.11 1.37
N VAL A 300 20.04 18.91 0.80
CA VAL A 300 20.82 18.54 -0.38
C VAL A 300 20.40 19.31 -1.64
N ASP A 301 19.14 19.72 -1.71
CA ASP A 301 18.60 20.59 -2.78
C ASP A 301 18.48 22.03 -2.26
N THR A 302 17.51 22.76 -2.77
CA THR A 302 17.21 24.13 -2.38
C THR A 302 16.43 24.20 -1.08
N GLN A 303 16.62 25.23 -0.28
CA GLN A 303 15.86 25.49 0.95
C GLN A 303 14.35 25.59 0.70
N PHE A 304 13.57 25.16 1.69
CA PHE A 304 12.12 25.37 1.73
C PHE A 304 11.80 26.88 1.61
N ASP A 305 10.93 27.23 0.66
CA ASP A 305 10.60 28.64 0.39
C ASP A 305 9.51 29.16 1.35
N LEU A 306 9.78 29.04 2.66
CA LEU A 306 8.94 29.62 3.70
C LEU A 306 8.80 31.14 3.57
N PRO A 307 9.84 31.92 3.13
CA PRO A 307 9.70 33.32 2.90
C PRO A 307 8.59 33.68 1.90
N ARG A 308 8.42 32.90 0.81
CA ARG A 308 7.34 33.16 -0.15
C ARG A 308 5.96 32.91 0.44
N LEU A 309 5.79 31.83 1.20
CA LEU A 309 4.53 31.55 1.91
C LEU A 309 4.22 32.65 2.94
N ALA A 310 5.22 33.13 3.67
CA ALA A 310 5.08 34.24 4.61
C ALA A 310 4.68 35.55 3.90
N GLU A 311 5.29 35.83 2.75
CA GLU A 311 4.95 37.00 1.94
C GLU A 311 3.49 36.94 1.46
N ILE A 312 3.03 35.79 0.95
CA ILE A 312 1.64 35.57 0.52
C ILE A 312 0.69 35.77 1.72
N ALA A 313 1.01 35.15 2.85
CA ALA A 313 0.21 35.26 4.07
C ALA A 313 0.09 36.72 4.55
N GLN A 314 1.18 37.49 4.50
CA GLN A 314 1.20 38.87 4.94
C GLN A 314 0.48 39.81 3.97
N LYS A 315 0.69 39.64 2.65
CA LYS A 315 0.18 40.60 1.64
C LYS A 315 -1.24 40.24 1.18
N GLU A 316 -1.55 38.98 1.02
CA GLU A 316 -2.81 38.52 0.43
C GLU A 316 -3.73 37.87 1.48
N GLY A 317 -3.15 37.29 2.54
CA GLY A 317 -3.84 36.47 3.53
C GLY A 317 -4.06 35.05 3.04
N VAL A 318 -4.17 34.11 3.98
CA VAL A 318 -4.54 32.71 3.73
C VAL A 318 -5.88 32.42 4.40
N ASP A 319 -6.91 32.20 3.60
CA ASP A 319 -8.26 32.00 4.10
C ASP A 319 -8.50 30.53 4.51
N LEU A 320 -7.81 29.58 3.87
CA LEU A 320 -7.81 28.18 4.25
C LEU A 320 -6.42 27.55 4.07
N LEU A 321 -5.86 26.97 5.12
CA LEU A 321 -4.65 26.16 5.06
C LEU A 321 -5.02 24.69 5.14
N MET A 322 -4.63 23.94 4.10
CA MET A 322 -4.69 22.46 4.04
C MET A 322 -3.30 21.92 4.32
N ASN A 323 -3.11 21.26 5.46
CA ASN A 323 -1.79 20.87 5.96
C ASN A 323 -1.74 19.38 6.30
N GLU A 324 -0.67 18.67 5.90
CA GLU A 324 -0.46 17.24 6.14
C GLU A 324 -0.40 16.90 7.64
N SER A 325 -0.61 15.63 8.00
CA SER A 325 -0.74 15.18 9.39
C SER A 325 0.12 13.98 9.76
N THR A 326 0.92 13.46 8.83
CA THR A 326 1.56 12.13 8.91
C THR A 326 2.39 11.92 10.18
N ASN A 327 3.22 12.89 10.57
CA ASN A 327 4.08 12.80 11.76
C ASN A 327 3.70 13.77 12.89
N ILE A 328 2.46 14.20 12.94
CA ILE A 328 2.00 15.18 13.96
C ILE A 328 2.26 14.75 15.40
N ASP A 329 2.29 13.43 15.67
CA ASP A 329 2.54 12.89 16.99
C ASP A 329 4.03 12.77 17.34
N THR A 330 4.93 13.07 16.40
CA THR A 330 6.37 13.05 16.66
C THR A 330 6.81 14.40 17.23
N PRO A 331 7.24 14.45 18.51
CA PRO A 331 7.61 15.71 19.13
C PRO A 331 8.92 16.27 18.58
N GLY A 332 9.10 17.57 18.68
CA GLY A 332 10.32 18.26 18.26
C GLY A 332 10.34 18.62 16.78
N THR A 333 11.53 18.89 16.27
CA THR A 333 11.87 19.09 14.85
C THR A 333 12.78 17.99 14.36
N HIS A 334 13.02 17.91 13.07
CA HIS A 334 14.00 16.98 12.53
C HIS A 334 15.38 17.18 13.14
N PRO A 335 15.96 16.18 13.81
CA PRO A 335 17.25 16.32 14.50
C PRO A 335 18.46 16.24 13.55
N HIS A 336 18.25 15.78 12.31
CA HIS A 336 19.30 15.49 11.33
C HIS A 336 18.92 16.07 9.96
N SER A 337 19.92 16.15 9.07
CA SER A 337 19.73 16.46 7.64
C SER A 337 20.00 15.24 6.77
N GLU A 338 19.63 15.29 5.49
CA GLU A 338 20.04 14.24 4.54
C GLU A 338 21.57 14.16 4.42
N TYR A 339 22.31 15.27 4.55
CA TYR A 339 23.78 15.23 4.59
C TYR A 339 24.31 14.36 5.73
N SER A 340 23.72 14.43 6.93
CA SER A 340 24.10 13.55 8.05
C SER A 340 23.92 12.07 7.71
N ILE A 341 22.91 11.73 6.91
CA ILE A 341 22.73 10.35 6.42
C ILE A 341 23.84 9.98 5.42
N GLY A 342 24.24 10.92 4.57
CA GLY A 342 25.38 10.73 3.67
C GLY A 342 26.69 10.44 4.42
N GLU A 343 26.95 11.22 5.47
CA GLU A 343 28.10 11.00 6.36
C GLU A 343 28.06 9.60 6.99
N SER A 344 26.90 9.18 7.50
CA SER A 344 26.73 7.83 8.07
C SER A 344 26.94 6.72 7.03
N VAL A 345 26.57 6.94 5.77
CA VAL A 345 26.87 6.02 4.64
C VAL A 345 28.38 5.92 4.45
N GLY A 346 29.11 7.05 4.50
CA GLY A 346 30.57 7.10 4.45
C GLY A 346 31.22 6.36 5.62
N GLU A 347 30.69 6.52 6.84
CA GLU A 347 31.15 5.77 8.03
C GLU A 347 30.98 4.25 7.83
N VAL A 348 29.85 3.80 7.29
CA VAL A 348 29.67 2.37 6.94
C VAL A 348 30.70 1.91 5.95
N MET A 349 30.96 2.68 4.86
CA MET A 349 31.93 2.32 3.84
C MET A 349 33.37 2.27 4.41
N THR A 350 33.68 3.13 5.37
CA THR A 350 34.96 3.17 6.08
C THR A 350 35.10 2.00 7.07
N ALA A 351 34.04 1.67 7.80
CA ALA A 351 34.06 0.58 8.79
C ALA A 351 34.14 -0.80 8.13
N TYR A 352 33.62 -0.95 6.90
CA TYR A 352 33.57 -2.22 6.18
C TYR A 352 34.25 -2.13 4.79
N PRO A 353 35.57 -1.83 4.74
CA PRO A 353 36.26 -1.53 3.47
C PRO A 353 36.34 -2.73 2.52
N HIS A 354 36.31 -3.95 3.05
CA HIS A 354 36.42 -5.20 2.29
C HIS A 354 35.09 -5.87 1.98
N ALA A 355 34.00 -5.45 2.62
CA ALA A 355 32.68 -6.03 2.44
C ALA A 355 32.01 -5.55 1.13
N ARG A 356 31.18 -6.41 0.54
CA ARG A 356 30.16 -5.96 -0.39
C ARG A 356 29.03 -5.33 0.42
N LEU A 357 28.69 -4.09 0.09
CA LEU A 357 27.68 -3.32 0.80
C LEU A 357 26.36 -3.37 0.03
N ILE A 358 25.26 -3.56 0.77
CA ILE A 358 23.91 -3.60 0.21
C ILE A 358 23.05 -2.61 0.98
N PHE A 359 22.71 -1.47 0.37
CA PHE A 359 21.86 -0.43 0.93
C PHE A 359 20.42 -0.67 0.49
N SER A 360 19.50 -0.79 1.43
CA SER A 360 18.07 -0.89 1.15
C SER A 360 17.35 0.38 1.60
N CYS A 361 16.69 1.05 0.65
CA CYS A 361 15.95 2.28 0.89
C CYS A 361 14.74 2.38 -0.06
N PHE A 362 13.90 3.38 0.14
CA PHE A 362 12.82 3.69 -0.80
C PHE A 362 13.39 4.22 -2.12
N SER A 363 12.81 3.79 -3.24
CA SER A 363 13.22 4.23 -4.57
C SER A 363 12.98 5.72 -4.82
N SER A 364 12.12 6.35 -4.05
CA SER A 364 11.79 7.77 -4.12
C SER A 364 12.80 8.69 -3.41
N GLN A 365 13.67 8.14 -2.55
CA GLN A 365 14.64 8.94 -1.78
C GLN A 365 15.84 9.37 -2.64
N ILE A 366 15.59 10.18 -3.65
CA ILE A 366 16.57 10.55 -4.70
C ILE A 366 17.80 11.25 -4.11
N TYR A 367 17.61 12.11 -3.11
CA TYR A 367 18.74 12.79 -2.44
C TYR A 367 19.64 11.79 -1.72
N ARG A 368 19.06 10.77 -1.07
CA ARG A 368 19.82 9.67 -0.45
C ARG A 368 20.60 8.86 -1.47
N LEU A 369 19.98 8.59 -2.62
CA LEU A 369 20.67 7.90 -3.73
C LEU A 369 21.84 8.71 -4.24
N GLN A 370 21.71 10.04 -4.33
CA GLN A 370 22.84 10.92 -4.66
C GLN A 370 23.97 10.80 -3.64
N LEU A 371 23.64 10.87 -2.34
CA LEU A 371 24.67 10.78 -1.27
C LEU A 371 25.35 9.42 -1.22
N ILE A 372 24.62 8.32 -1.45
CA ILE A 372 25.22 6.98 -1.57
C ILE A 372 26.19 6.92 -2.78
N LEU A 373 25.82 7.55 -3.91
CA LEU A 373 26.69 7.62 -5.08
C LEU A 373 27.96 8.47 -4.81
N ASP A 374 27.81 9.59 -4.13
CA ASP A 374 28.92 10.49 -3.76
C ASP A 374 29.93 9.78 -2.84
N GLU A 375 29.43 9.08 -1.82
CA GLU A 375 30.27 8.28 -0.93
C GLU A 375 30.90 7.09 -1.65
N ALA A 376 30.19 6.44 -2.57
CA ALA A 376 30.76 5.37 -3.37
C ALA A 376 31.93 5.85 -4.24
N VAL A 377 31.83 7.05 -4.80
CA VAL A 377 32.94 7.69 -5.56
C VAL A 377 34.15 7.92 -4.64
N LYS A 378 33.96 8.50 -3.45
CA LYS A 378 35.03 8.73 -2.47
C LYS A 378 35.73 7.44 -2.05
N HIS A 379 35.01 6.35 -1.94
CA HIS A 379 35.52 5.03 -1.52
C HIS A 379 35.91 4.12 -2.71
N ASN A 380 35.95 4.67 -3.94
CA ASN A 380 36.28 3.95 -5.15
C ASN A 380 35.47 2.66 -5.35
N ARG A 381 34.12 2.76 -5.11
CA ARG A 381 33.15 1.67 -5.29
C ARG A 381 32.30 1.91 -6.53
N LYS A 382 31.88 0.83 -7.17
CA LYS A 382 30.87 0.83 -8.23
C LYS A 382 29.50 0.57 -7.61
N VAL A 383 28.46 1.20 -8.15
CA VAL A 383 27.09 1.10 -7.62
C VAL A 383 26.20 0.41 -8.64
N ALA A 384 25.50 -0.63 -8.21
CA ALA A 384 24.45 -1.27 -8.99
C ALA A 384 23.08 -1.07 -8.33
N PHE A 385 22.10 -0.64 -9.13
CA PHE A 385 20.72 -0.48 -8.67
C PHE A 385 19.90 -1.72 -8.97
N ALA A 386 19.08 -2.15 -8.00
CA ALA A 386 18.23 -3.33 -8.10
C ALA A 386 16.79 -3.05 -7.66
N GLY A 387 15.85 -3.45 -8.50
CA GLY A 387 14.41 -3.22 -8.34
C GLY A 387 13.86 -2.32 -9.45
N PHE A 388 12.70 -2.68 -9.96
CA PHE A 388 12.10 -2.00 -11.10
C PHE A 388 11.82 -0.51 -10.81
N SER A 389 11.19 -0.21 -9.67
CA SER A 389 10.93 1.17 -9.24
C SER A 389 12.22 1.96 -8.99
N MET A 390 13.25 1.31 -8.44
CA MET A 390 14.56 1.94 -8.22
C MET A 390 15.23 2.35 -9.53
N ILE A 391 15.25 1.46 -10.52
CA ILE A 391 15.85 1.73 -11.84
C ILE A 391 15.08 2.86 -12.55
N ASN A 392 13.74 2.84 -12.52
CA ASN A 392 12.91 3.88 -13.10
C ASN A 392 13.17 5.25 -12.45
N ALA A 393 13.22 5.30 -11.12
CA ALA A 393 13.47 6.54 -10.39
C ALA A 393 14.86 7.13 -10.71
N ILE A 394 15.89 6.29 -10.76
CA ILE A 394 17.26 6.70 -11.15
C ILE A 394 17.31 7.22 -12.59
N GLU A 395 16.65 6.55 -13.54
CA GLU A 395 16.61 7.00 -14.93
C GLU A 395 15.98 8.39 -15.07
N VAL A 396 14.84 8.61 -14.40
CA VAL A 396 14.16 9.92 -14.38
C VAL A 396 15.05 10.96 -13.70
N ALA A 397 15.67 10.64 -12.55
CA ALA A 397 16.53 11.56 -11.81
C ALA A 397 17.79 11.96 -12.60
N LEU A 398 18.38 11.05 -13.38
CA LEU A 398 19.49 11.36 -14.27
C LEU A 398 19.05 12.28 -15.43
N ARG A 399 17.88 12.02 -16.04
CA ARG A 399 17.33 12.84 -17.14
C ARG A 399 17.00 14.26 -16.68
N SER A 400 16.38 14.40 -15.50
CA SER A 400 16.02 15.69 -14.90
C SER A 400 17.19 16.37 -14.16
N ARG A 401 18.40 15.81 -14.25
CA ARG A 401 19.64 16.32 -13.62
C ARG A 401 19.56 16.44 -12.10
N LYS A 402 18.68 15.69 -11.47
CA LYS A 402 18.56 15.61 -9.99
C LYS A 402 19.61 14.67 -9.39
N ILE A 403 20.19 13.76 -10.21
CA ILE A 403 21.37 12.96 -9.87
C ILE A 403 22.52 13.31 -10.82
N LYS A 404 23.71 13.48 -10.24
CA LYS A 404 24.97 13.75 -10.94
C LYS A 404 26.01 12.73 -10.49
N VAL A 405 26.58 11.98 -11.41
CA VAL A 405 27.56 10.95 -11.10
C VAL A 405 28.50 10.72 -12.30
N PRO A 406 29.79 10.41 -12.09
CA PRO A 406 30.69 10.01 -13.17
C PRO A 406 30.16 8.77 -13.92
N LYS A 407 30.36 8.74 -15.24
CA LYS A 407 29.75 7.75 -16.15
C LYS A 407 30.04 6.29 -15.81
N ASP A 408 31.18 6.01 -15.18
CA ASP A 408 31.63 4.65 -14.88
C ASP A 408 31.32 4.16 -13.47
N VAL A 409 30.65 4.96 -12.64
CA VAL A 409 30.29 4.61 -11.26
C VAL A 409 29.09 3.68 -11.22
N ILE A 410 28.06 3.96 -12.02
CA ILE A 410 26.86 3.11 -12.10
C ILE A 410 27.15 1.95 -13.06
N VAL A 411 26.97 0.72 -12.58
CA VAL A 411 27.16 -0.52 -13.33
C VAL A 411 25.90 -1.37 -13.34
N LYS A 412 25.80 -2.28 -14.31
CA LYS A 412 24.67 -3.23 -14.36
C LYS A 412 24.82 -4.31 -13.28
N MET A 413 23.68 -4.82 -12.78
CA MET A 413 23.66 -5.93 -11.83
C MET A 413 24.39 -7.19 -12.31
N GLU A 414 24.42 -7.41 -13.62
CA GLU A 414 25.11 -8.54 -14.25
C GLU A 414 26.64 -8.43 -14.15
N ASP A 415 27.15 -7.21 -14.05
CA ASP A 415 28.59 -6.94 -14.07
C ASP A 415 29.23 -6.97 -12.68
N ILE A 416 28.42 -6.81 -11.60
CA ILE A 416 28.96 -6.81 -10.23
C ILE A 416 29.63 -8.13 -9.85
N VAL A 417 29.18 -9.26 -10.42
CA VAL A 417 29.77 -10.58 -10.14
C VAL A 417 31.23 -10.72 -10.63
N LYS A 418 31.68 -9.78 -11.48
CA LYS A 418 33.07 -9.72 -12.01
C LYS A 418 33.95 -8.83 -11.16
N LEU A 419 33.40 -8.08 -10.22
CA LEU A 419 34.11 -7.11 -9.40
C LEU A 419 34.45 -7.73 -8.02
N ASP A 420 35.53 -7.24 -7.43
CA ASP A 420 35.86 -7.52 -6.04
C ASP A 420 34.78 -6.96 -5.10
N ASP A 421 34.42 -7.71 -4.06
CA ASP A 421 33.38 -7.30 -3.10
C ASP A 421 33.66 -5.93 -2.47
N SER A 422 34.93 -5.60 -2.22
CA SER A 422 35.37 -4.28 -1.68
C SER A 422 35.08 -3.11 -2.63
N LYS A 423 34.80 -3.38 -3.91
CA LYS A 423 34.51 -2.40 -4.94
C LYS A 423 33.02 -2.32 -5.29
N VAL A 424 32.16 -3.06 -4.60
CA VAL A 424 30.75 -3.14 -4.94
C VAL A 424 29.88 -2.54 -3.84
N SER A 425 28.96 -1.65 -4.23
CA SER A 425 27.80 -1.23 -3.45
C SER A 425 26.55 -1.53 -4.26
N ILE A 426 25.57 -2.19 -3.65
CA ILE A 426 24.26 -2.47 -4.27
C ILE A 426 23.23 -1.60 -3.58
N VAL A 427 22.38 -0.91 -4.33
CA VAL A 427 21.26 -0.15 -3.80
C VAL A 427 19.97 -0.80 -4.29
N CYS A 428 19.09 -1.19 -3.37
CA CYS A 428 17.92 -1.99 -3.72
C CYS A 428 16.66 -1.58 -2.95
N THR A 429 15.52 -2.00 -3.50
CA THR A 429 14.21 -1.94 -2.83
C THR A 429 13.99 -3.15 -1.92
N GLY A 430 12.96 -3.08 -1.06
CA GLY A 430 12.57 -4.17 -0.17
C GLY A 430 12.88 -3.90 1.30
N SER A 431 13.10 -2.63 1.65
CA SER A 431 13.31 -2.20 3.04
C SER A 431 12.08 -2.36 3.93
N GLN A 432 10.90 -2.60 3.34
CA GLN A 432 9.62 -2.85 4.04
C GLN A 432 9.27 -4.34 4.13
N GLY A 433 10.15 -5.23 3.71
CA GLY A 433 9.97 -6.68 3.81
C GLY A 433 8.93 -7.25 2.84
N GLU A 434 8.63 -6.57 1.74
CA GLU A 434 7.67 -7.05 0.73
C GLU A 434 8.18 -8.35 0.09
N LEU A 435 7.31 -9.35 -0.01
CA LEU A 435 7.67 -10.73 -0.40
C LEU A 435 8.41 -10.82 -1.75
N ASN A 436 8.01 -9.99 -2.72
CA ASN A 436 8.58 -10.01 -4.07
C ASN A 436 9.68 -8.96 -4.26
N ALA A 437 10.00 -8.16 -3.25
CA ALA A 437 11.02 -7.14 -3.34
C ALA A 437 12.44 -7.74 -3.45
N VAL A 438 13.36 -6.93 -3.94
CA VAL A 438 14.72 -7.37 -4.23
C VAL A 438 15.43 -7.90 -3.00
N LEU A 439 15.39 -7.16 -1.89
CA LEU A 439 16.09 -7.54 -0.66
C LEU A 439 15.55 -8.85 -0.08
N ASN A 440 14.23 -9.06 -0.05
CA ASN A 440 13.64 -10.30 0.42
C ASN A 440 14.01 -11.49 -0.49
N ARG A 441 14.07 -11.28 -1.80
CA ARG A 441 14.56 -12.30 -2.74
C ARG A 441 16.04 -12.62 -2.55
N MET A 442 16.86 -11.66 -2.13
CA MET A 442 18.26 -11.90 -1.73
C MET A 442 18.31 -12.71 -0.43
N ALA A 443 17.55 -12.32 0.59
CA ALA A 443 17.46 -12.99 1.90
C ALA A 443 16.97 -14.44 1.82
N THR A 444 16.12 -14.76 0.83
CA THR A 444 15.60 -16.12 0.59
C THR A 444 16.40 -16.91 -0.46
N GLY A 445 17.51 -16.36 -0.95
CA GLY A 445 18.32 -16.99 -2.01
C GLY A 445 17.66 -17.05 -3.39
N ALA A 446 16.51 -16.38 -3.59
CA ALA A 446 15.74 -16.39 -4.84
C ALA A 446 16.21 -15.33 -5.86
N HIS A 447 17.12 -14.43 -5.48
CA HIS A 447 17.61 -13.40 -6.41
C HIS A 447 18.55 -13.97 -7.47
N ARG A 448 18.36 -13.54 -8.74
CA ARG A 448 19.05 -14.13 -9.91
C ARG A 448 20.56 -13.95 -9.87
N PHE A 449 21.05 -12.77 -9.52
CA PHE A 449 22.47 -12.39 -9.64
C PHE A 449 23.20 -12.34 -8.30
N VAL A 450 22.50 -12.07 -7.20
CA VAL A 450 23.09 -11.88 -5.88
C VAL A 450 22.72 -13.04 -4.97
N LYS A 451 23.73 -13.72 -4.46
CA LYS A 451 23.65 -14.62 -3.32
C LYS A 451 24.30 -13.93 -2.14
N ILE A 452 23.63 -13.92 -0.99
CA ILE A 452 24.17 -13.35 0.23
C ILE A 452 25.38 -14.16 0.68
N LYS A 453 26.40 -13.49 1.17
CA LYS A 453 27.64 -14.06 1.69
C LYS A 453 27.84 -13.63 3.14
N ALA A 454 28.56 -14.41 3.91
CA ALA A 454 28.93 -14.06 5.28
C ALA A 454 29.80 -12.80 5.40
N THR A 455 30.39 -12.35 4.30
CA THR A 455 31.18 -11.11 4.21
C THR A 455 30.37 -9.90 3.78
N ASP A 456 29.08 -10.04 3.47
CA ASP A 456 28.21 -8.93 3.08
C ASP A 456 27.77 -8.12 4.30
N VAL A 457 27.55 -6.82 4.09
CA VAL A 457 26.89 -5.96 5.07
C VAL A 457 25.68 -5.30 4.41
N VAL A 458 24.51 -5.54 5.02
CA VAL A 458 23.23 -5.01 4.56
C VAL A 458 22.82 -3.86 5.47
N VAL A 459 22.54 -2.71 4.87
CA VAL A 459 22.19 -1.46 5.56
C VAL A 459 20.75 -1.09 5.24
N PHE A 460 19.90 -1.04 6.26
CA PHE A 460 18.53 -0.55 6.15
C PHE A 460 18.54 0.97 6.34
N SER A 461 18.44 1.71 5.24
CA SER A 461 18.36 3.16 5.24
C SER A 461 16.88 3.62 5.16
N SER A 462 16.05 3.03 6.01
CA SER A 462 14.63 3.33 6.16
C SER A 462 14.11 2.82 7.50
N ASN A 463 13.02 3.41 8.00
CA ASN A 463 12.24 2.84 9.10
C ASN A 463 11.11 1.97 8.54
N PRO A 464 10.68 0.93 9.27
CA PRO A 464 9.45 0.23 8.94
C PRO A 464 8.26 1.20 8.99
N ILE A 465 7.42 1.16 7.95
CA ILE A 465 6.09 1.78 8.00
C ILE A 465 5.26 0.98 9.02
N PRO A 466 4.44 1.63 9.87
CA PRO A 466 3.58 0.92 10.83
C PRO A 466 2.82 -0.24 10.20
N GLY A 467 2.92 -1.42 10.82
CA GLY A 467 2.36 -2.68 10.30
C GLY A 467 3.31 -3.55 9.47
N ASN A 468 4.43 -3.01 8.99
CA ASN A 468 5.43 -3.77 8.24
C ASN A 468 6.56 -4.38 9.12
N GLU A 469 6.58 -4.09 10.42
CA GLU A 469 7.63 -4.53 11.35
C GLU A 469 7.88 -6.05 11.31
N PRO A 470 6.84 -6.92 11.29
CA PRO A 470 7.07 -8.37 11.26
C PRO A 470 7.72 -8.83 9.95
N ARG A 471 7.35 -8.21 8.82
CA ARG A 471 7.92 -8.53 7.51
C ARG A 471 9.39 -8.09 7.40
N VAL A 472 9.69 -6.91 7.92
CA VAL A 472 11.07 -6.40 7.99
C VAL A 472 11.90 -7.30 8.89
N ALA A 473 11.40 -7.67 10.08
CA ALA A 473 12.09 -8.58 10.99
C ALA A 473 12.37 -9.95 10.33
N SER A 474 11.40 -10.51 9.60
CA SER A 474 11.59 -11.76 8.85
C SER A 474 12.68 -11.65 7.77
N THR A 475 12.75 -10.51 7.07
CA THR A 475 13.80 -10.26 6.07
C THR A 475 15.18 -10.17 6.73
N VAL A 476 15.28 -9.46 7.84
CA VAL A 476 16.52 -9.36 8.65
C VAL A 476 16.97 -10.75 9.13
N ASP A 477 16.06 -11.54 9.67
CA ASP A 477 16.34 -12.93 10.09
C ASP A 477 16.89 -13.77 8.94
N GLY A 478 16.31 -13.65 7.75
CA GLY A 478 16.78 -14.34 6.55
C GLY A 478 18.22 -13.96 6.21
N LEU A 479 18.53 -12.66 6.20
CA LEU A 479 19.90 -12.16 5.93
C LEU A 479 20.93 -12.63 6.96
N LEU A 480 20.57 -12.59 8.25
CA LEU A 480 21.43 -13.05 9.34
C LEU A 480 21.68 -14.57 9.27
N ARG A 481 20.69 -15.38 8.87
CA ARG A 481 20.83 -16.83 8.67
C ARG A 481 21.77 -17.18 7.52
N GLU A 482 21.84 -16.33 6.49
CA GLU A 482 22.83 -16.44 5.40
C GLU A 482 24.22 -15.94 5.85
N GLY A 483 24.35 -15.38 7.05
CA GLY A 483 25.60 -14.95 7.67
C GLY A 483 25.97 -13.49 7.44
N ALA A 484 25.15 -12.70 6.76
CA ALA A 484 25.45 -11.29 6.51
C ALA A 484 25.41 -10.46 7.79
N GLY A 485 26.23 -9.40 7.87
CA GLY A 485 26.06 -8.33 8.83
C GLY A 485 24.84 -7.47 8.46
N VAL A 486 24.03 -7.06 9.45
CA VAL A 486 22.86 -6.20 9.22
C VAL A 486 22.92 -4.97 10.11
N ILE A 487 22.81 -3.79 9.49
CA ILE A 487 22.77 -2.49 10.18
C ILE A 487 21.38 -1.88 9.94
N GLN A 488 20.68 -1.52 11.02
CA GLN A 488 19.36 -0.88 10.98
C GLN A 488 19.39 0.45 11.72
N HIS A 489 18.64 1.45 11.20
CA HIS A 489 18.44 2.70 11.90
C HIS A 489 17.80 2.47 13.29
N GLY A 490 18.39 3.08 14.33
CA GLY A 490 17.85 3.02 15.70
C GLY A 490 17.86 1.64 16.37
N ARG A 491 18.43 0.61 15.75
CA ARG A 491 18.52 -0.76 16.30
C ARG A 491 19.94 -1.33 16.19
N GLY A 492 20.38 -1.99 17.27
CA GLY A 492 21.61 -2.76 17.27
C GLY A 492 22.82 -2.05 17.90
N HIS A 493 23.90 -2.81 18.14
CA HIS A 493 25.11 -2.37 18.85
C HIS A 493 26.20 -1.80 17.92
N TYR A 494 25.81 -1.22 16.79
CA TYR A 494 26.78 -0.60 15.87
C TYR A 494 27.15 0.79 16.39
N HIS A 495 27.95 0.80 17.47
CA HIS A 495 28.45 2.01 18.09
C HIS A 495 29.31 2.79 17.09
N GLY A 496 28.97 4.05 16.84
CA GLY A 496 29.74 4.97 16.05
C GLY A 496 29.26 5.20 14.61
N ILE A 497 28.14 4.58 14.17
CA ILE A 497 27.48 4.94 12.92
C ILE A 497 26.33 5.89 13.24
N GLY A 498 26.29 7.01 12.53
CA GLY A 498 25.27 8.04 12.69
C GLY A 498 23.88 7.61 12.20
N PRO A 499 22.94 8.56 12.04
CA PRO A 499 21.58 8.27 11.59
C PRO A 499 21.59 7.71 10.15
N LEU A 500 20.74 6.70 9.89
CA LEU A 500 20.63 6.07 8.57
C LEU A 500 19.30 6.39 7.86
N HIS A 501 18.40 7.09 8.53
CA HIS A 501 17.09 7.46 7.97
C HIS A 501 16.62 8.82 8.50
N LEU A 502 15.94 9.54 7.63
CA LEU A 502 15.25 10.79 7.90
C LEU A 502 13.85 10.70 7.29
N SER A 503 12.81 11.02 8.07
CA SER A 503 11.45 11.07 7.57
C SER A 503 11.25 12.21 6.56
N GLY A 504 10.36 12.01 5.58
CA GLY A 504 9.98 13.06 4.63
C GLY A 504 9.03 14.09 5.21
N HIS A 505 8.28 13.76 6.26
CA HIS A 505 7.17 14.54 6.80
C HIS A 505 7.55 15.36 8.00
N ALA A 506 6.92 16.53 8.16
CA ALA A 506 7.11 17.47 9.27
C ALA A 506 6.82 16.81 10.63
N TYR A 507 7.58 17.20 11.67
CA TYR A 507 7.32 16.85 13.05
C TYR A 507 6.48 17.95 13.73
N TYR A 508 6.03 17.70 14.96
CA TYR A 508 5.11 18.59 15.70
C TYR A 508 5.55 20.06 15.69
N ASP A 509 6.81 20.34 16.05
CA ASP A 509 7.29 21.73 16.14
C ASP A 509 7.53 22.38 14.77
N ASP A 510 7.73 21.57 13.72
CA ASP A 510 7.75 22.07 12.34
C ASP A 510 6.36 22.57 11.93
N HIS A 511 5.29 21.82 12.28
CA HIS A 511 3.91 22.26 12.07
C HIS A 511 3.59 23.54 12.85
N VAL A 512 4.00 23.61 14.12
CA VAL A 512 3.84 24.84 14.94
C VAL A 512 4.47 26.03 14.23
N ARG A 513 5.74 25.92 13.81
CA ARG A 513 6.46 26.98 13.08
C ARG A 513 5.74 27.41 11.80
N LEU A 514 5.22 26.44 11.02
CA LEU A 514 4.50 26.74 9.79
C LEU A 514 3.22 27.53 10.06
N VAL A 515 2.37 27.06 11.00
CA VAL A 515 1.07 27.70 11.25
C VAL A 515 1.23 29.07 11.90
N GLU A 516 2.26 29.28 12.75
CA GLU A 516 2.61 30.60 13.30
C GLU A 516 3.07 31.56 12.22
N THR A 517 3.76 31.07 11.18
CA THR A 517 4.23 31.88 10.04
C THR A 517 3.09 32.27 9.13
N ILE A 518 2.21 31.32 8.78
CA ILE A 518 1.11 31.56 7.81
C ILE A 518 -0.10 32.24 8.46
N ARG A 519 -0.45 31.90 9.70
CA ARG A 519 -1.63 32.41 10.44
C ARG A 519 -2.91 32.38 9.60
N PRO A 520 -3.34 31.20 9.12
CA PRO A 520 -4.52 31.12 8.31
C PRO A 520 -5.78 31.46 9.09
N LYS A 521 -6.84 31.95 8.41
CA LYS A 521 -8.16 32.16 9.03
C LYS A 521 -8.88 30.87 9.36
N ASN A 522 -8.74 29.88 8.49
CA ASN A 522 -9.34 28.57 8.68
C ASN A 522 -8.31 27.48 8.43
N TYR A 523 -8.51 26.34 9.06
CA TYR A 523 -7.58 25.21 9.03
C TYR A 523 -8.27 23.90 8.70
N LEU A 524 -7.68 23.13 7.77
CA LEU A 524 -8.13 21.80 7.37
C LEU A 524 -6.92 20.86 7.40
N PRO A 525 -6.77 20.00 8.43
CA PRO A 525 -5.78 18.94 8.41
C PRO A 525 -6.12 17.94 7.30
N VAL A 526 -5.09 17.53 6.55
CA VAL A 526 -5.20 16.57 5.44
C VAL A 526 -4.11 15.51 5.55
N HIS A 527 -4.13 14.51 4.70
CA HIS A 527 -3.10 13.48 4.55
C HIS A 527 -2.78 12.76 5.86
N GLY A 528 -3.66 11.86 6.30
CA GLY A 528 -3.48 11.08 7.53
C GLY A 528 -4.71 10.28 7.92
N GLU A 529 -4.51 9.35 8.83
CA GLU A 529 -5.60 8.66 9.51
C GLU A 529 -6.38 9.65 10.40
N PHE A 530 -7.63 9.34 10.72
CA PHE A 530 -8.53 10.28 11.41
C PHE A 530 -7.95 10.83 12.72
N TYR A 531 -7.24 10.01 13.52
CA TYR A 531 -6.61 10.46 14.76
C TYR A 531 -5.48 11.47 14.50
N MET A 532 -4.69 11.30 13.42
CA MET A 532 -3.63 12.25 13.03
C MET A 532 -4.24 13.60 12.63
N LEU A 533 -5.33 13.57 11.84
CA LEU A 533 -6.07 14.78 11.48
C LEU A 533 -6.61 15.52 12.72
N GLN A 534 -7.11 14.75 13.70
CA GLN A 534 -7.61 15.30 14.95
C GLN A 534 -6.49 15.96 15.77
N HIS A 535 -5.35 15.31 15.94
CA HIS A 535 -4.21 15.86 16.68
C HIS A 535 -3.63 17.10 15.99
N ASN A 536 -3.59 17.11 14.66
CA ASN A 536 -3.15 18.28 13.90
C ASN A 536 -4.12 19.45 14.06
N ALA A 537 -5.43 19.20 14.07
CA ALA A 537 -6.45 20.21 14.36
C ALA A 537 -6.29 20.78 15.79
N GLU A 538 -6.04 19.93 16.79
CA GLU A 538 -5.82 20.34 18.19
C GLU A 538 -4.55 21.18 18.32
N MET A 539 -3.46 20.80 17.62
CA MET A 539 -2.24 21.60 17.57
C MET A 539 -2.53 23.01 17.01
N ALA A 540 -3.19 23.10 15.85
CA ALA A 540 -3.51 24.37 15.21
C ALA A 540 -4.43 25.24 16.09
N GLN A 541 -5.43 24.63 16.75
CA GLN A 541 -6.29 25.33 17.68
C GLN A 541 -5.51 25.92 18.86
N LYS A 542 -4.63 25.13 19.45
CA LYS A 542 -3.81 25.55 20.58
C LYS A 542 -2.86 26.68 20.24
N VAL A 543 -2.20 26.58 19.07
CA VAL A 543 -1.15 27.52 18.66
C VAL A 543 -1.75 28.85 18.17
N LEU A 544 -2.81 28.78 17.36
CA LEU A 544 -3.40 29.96 16.70
C LEU A 544 -4.57 30.57 17.49
N GLY A 545 -5.12 29.86 18.46
CA GLY A 545 -6.33 30.29 19.18
C GLY A 545 -7.59 30.28 18.31
N LEU A 546 -7.59 29.47 17.24
CA LEU A 546 -8.72 29.37 16.31
C LEU A 546 -9.98 28.88 17.02
N LYS A 547 -11.12 29.41 16.63
CA LYS A 547 -12.41 28.96 17.11
C LYS A 547 -12.78 27.64 16.46
N ARG A 548 -13.67 26.89 17.10
CA ARG A 548 -14.09 25.57 16.64
C ARG A 548 -14.64 25.56 15.19
N HIS A 549 -15.33 26.61 14.78
CA HIS A 549 -15.88 26.73 13.42
C HIS A 549 -14.85 27.18 12.38
N GLU A 550 -13.64 27.53 12.80
CA GLU A 550 -12.50 27.91 11.94
C GLU A 550 -11.58 26.69 11.66
N ILE A 551 -11.87 25.53 12.27
CA ILE A 551 -11.15 24.28 12.07
C ILE A 551 -12.16 23.19 11.74
N LEU A 552 -11.91 22.43 10.66
CA LEU A 552 -12.71 21.25 10.33
C LEU A 552 -11.81 20.02 10.21
N VAL A 553 -12.18 18.97 10.91
CA VAL A 553 -11.68 17.61 10.63
C VAL A 553 -12.70 16.93 9.73
N ALA A 554 -12.24 16.46 8.58
CA ALA A 554 -13.10 15.92 7.53
C ALA A 554 -12.67 14.49 7.16
N ASP A 555 -13.62 13.72 6.66
CA ASP A 555 -13.37 12.43 6.01
C ASP A 555 -13.36 12.58 4.49
N SER A 556 -12.78 11.63 3.80
CA SER A 556 -12.92 11.52 2.34
C SER A 556 -14.41 11.53 1.96
N GLY A 557 -14.76 12.34 0.96
CA GLY A 557 -16.12 12.57 0.49
C GLY A 557 -16.87 13.72 1.16
N ASP A 558 -16.42 14.27 2.27
CA ASP A 558 -17.04 15.47 2.85
C ASP A 558 -16.83 16.67 1.91
N ILE A 559 -17.82 17.51 1.77
CA ILE A 559 -17.71 18.79 1.07
C ILE A 559 -17.43 19.88 2.11
N ILE A 560 -16.27 20.52 1.99
CA ILE A 560 -15.90 21.67 2.80
C ILE A 560 -16.13 22.93 1.96
N GLU A 561 -17.01 23.79 2.40
CA GLU A 561 -17.32 25.04 1.72
C GLU A 561 -16.54 26.21 2.35
N LEU A 562 -15.74 26.92 1.53
CA LEU A 562 -15.22 28.25 1.87
C LEU A 562 -16.21 29.29 1.32
N THR A 563 -16.89 29.98 2.22
CA THR A 563 -17.95 30.95 1.90
C THR A 563 -17.39 32.29 1.44
N LYS A 564 -18.26 33.19 0.95
CA LYS A 564 -17.89 34.59 0.63
C LYS A 564 -17.38 35.35 1.84
N GLU A 565 -17.87 35.04 3.03
CA GLU A 565 -17.43 35.61 4.30
C GLU A 565 -16.08 35.06 4.77
N ARG A 566 -15.47 34.15 3.95
CA ARG A 566 -14.20 33.52 4.22
C ARG A 566 -14.21 32.64 5.49
N THR A 567 -15.32 31.98 5.74
CA THR A 567 -15.51 30.97 6.79
C THR A 567 -15.68 29.62 6.16
N ILE A 568 -15.37 28.55 6.93
CA ILE A 568 -15.53 27.18 6.46
C ILE A 568 -16.71 26.50 7.13
N LYS A 569 -17.41 25.62 6.39
CA LYS A 569 -18.48 24.75 6.90
C LYS A 569 -18.56 23.45 6.12
N LYS A 570 -19.19 22.44 6.69
CA LYS A 570 -19.54 21.20 5.94
C LYS A 570 -20.77 21.45 5.08
N GLY A 571 -20.64 21.25 3.75
CA GLY A 571 -21.70 21.48 2.75
C GLY A 571 -22.44 20.22 2.29
N GLY A 572 -22.06 19.05 2.81
CA GLY A 572 -22.64 17.76 2.45
C GLY A 572 -21.59 16.68 2.20
N ARG A 573 -21.94 15.67 1.39
CA ARG A 573 -21.05 14.56 1.05
C ARG A 573 -21.25 14.10 -0.38
N VAL A 574 -20.15 13.75 -1.07
CA VAL A 574 -20.15 13.04 -2.34
C VAL A 574 -19.87 11.56 -2.13
N HIS A 575 -20.21 10.74 -3.12
CA HIS A 575 -19.79 9.35 -3.13
C HIS A 575 -18.29 9.25 -3.35
N VAL A 576 -17.62 8.49 -2.51
CA VAL A 576 -16.20 8.15 -2.61
C VAL A 576 -16.01 6.67 -2.26
N GLY A 577 -14.89 6.10 -2.66
CA GLY A 577 -14.56 4.71 -2.40
C GLY A 577 -13.18 4.36 -2.91
N SER A 578 -12.92 3.07 -3.01
CA SER A 578 -11.68 2.55 -3.59
C SER A 578 -12.00 1.63 -4.75
N ILE A 579 -11.31 1.81 -5.86
CA ILE A 579 -11.29 0.85 -6.95
C ILE A 579 -10.09 -0.07 -6.74
N LEU A 580 -10.34 -1.37 -6.65
CA LEU A 580 -9.35 -2.39 -6.31
C LEU A 580 -8.73 -2.95 -7.59
N TYR A 581 -7.40 -3.11 -7.62
CA TYR A 581 -6.67 -3.65 -8.76
C TYR A 581 -5.79 -4.83 -8.38
N ASP A 582 -5.75 -5.86 -9.24
CA ASP A 582 -4.82 -6.97 -9.13
C ASP A 582 -3.43 -6.63 -9.71
N ASN A 583 -2.50 -7.60 -9.69
CA ASN A 583 -1.14 -7.44 -10.21
C ASN A 583 -1.07 -7.27 -11.74
N THR A 584 -2.15 -7.54 -12.45
CA THR A 584 -2.24 -7.37 -13.92
C THR A 584 -2.88 -6.02 -14.30
N GLY A 585 -3.36 -5.26 -13.29
CA GLY A 585 -4.04 -3.98 -13.47
C GLY A 585 -5.53 -4.10 -13.79
N ASN A 586 -6.11 -5.30 -13.63
CA ASN A 586 -7.56 -5.48 -13.76
C ASN A 586 -8.28 -5.14 -12.45
N THR A 587 -9.49 -4.64 -12.56
CA THR A 587 -10.33 -4.34 -11.39
C THR A 587 -10.79 -5.62 -10.71
N VAL A 588 -10.79 -5.60 -9.37
CA VAL A 588 -11.28 -6.68 -8.52
C VAL A 588 -12.53 -6.21 -7.79
N HIS A 589 -13.63 -6.92 -7.91
CA HIS A 589 -14.87 -6.59 -7.21
C HIS A 589 -14.79 -6.98 -5.72
N ASP A 590 -15.41 -6.20 -4.85
CA ASP A 590 -15.49 -6.46 -3.40
C ASP A 590 -16.02 -7.86 -3.06
N ALA A 591 -16.99 -8.36 -3.82
CA ALA A 591 -17.50 -9.72 -3.65
C ALA A 591 -16.40 -10.78 -3.81
N VAL A 592 -15.49 -10.58 -4.78
CA VAL A 592 -14.36 -11.51 -5.01
C VAL A 592 -13.35 -11.45 -3.86
N VAL A 593 -13.11 -10.26 -3.30
CA VAL A 593 -12.24 -10.09 -2.13
C VAL A 593 -12.83 -10.79 -0.90
N LYS A 594 -14.13 -10.58 -0.65
CA LYS A 594 -14.85 -11.25 0.45
C LYS A 594 -14.82 -12.77 0.31
N ASP A 595 -15.03 -13.29 -0.91
CA ASP A 595 -14.93 -14.73 -1.16
C ASP A 595 -13.51 -15.26 -0.89
N ARG A 596 -12.48 -14.56 -1.36
CA ARG A 596 -11.08 -14.93 -1.12
C ARG A 596 -10.73 -14.92 0.37
N LEU A 597 -11.18 -13.91 1.11
CA LEU A 597 -10.99 -13.81 2.55
C LEU A 597 -11.69 -14.96 3.27
N HIS A 598 -12.94 -15.23 2.94
CA HIS A 598 -13.71 -16.34 3.50
C HIS A 598 -13.05 -17.70 3.19
N ILE A 599 -12.58 -17.90 1.95
CA ILE A 599 -11.84 -19.11 1.58
C ILE A 599 -10.55 -19.25 2.39
N SER A 600 -9.84 -18.16 2.65
CA SER A 600 -8.57 -18.20 3.39
C SER A 600 -8.74 -18.53 4.87
N THR A 601 -9.85 -18.12 5.49
CA THR A 601 -10.16 -18.31 6.92
C THR A 601 -10.94 -19.58 7.19
N GLU A 602 -11.94 -19.89 6.36
CA GLU A 602 -12.92 -20.95 6.60
C GLU A 602 -12.78 -22.14 5.63
N GLY A 603 -12.18 -21.92 4.45
CA GLY A 603 -11.99 -22.94 3.45
C GLY A 603 -13.21 -23.22 2.57
N ILE A 604 -13.13 -24.32 1.80
CA ILE A 604 -14.15 -24.75 0.83
C ILE A 604 -14.58 -26.19 1.11
N PHE A 605 -15.88 -26.45 1.01
CA PHE A 605 -16.50 -27.76 1.13
C PHE A 605 -17.40 -28.04 -0.09
N ILE A 606 -16.96 -28.92 -0.98
CA ILE A 606 -17.66 -29.24 -2.22
C ILE A 606 -18.36 -30.59 -2.07
N ILE A 607 -19.62 -30.65 -2.46
CA ILE A 607 -20.45 -31.85 -2.46
C ILE A 607 -20.83 -32.17 -3.89
N VAL A 608 -20.52 -33.39 -4.38
CA VAL A 608 -20.88 -33.80 -5.73
C VAL A 608 -21.92 -34.93 -5.63
N LEU A 609 -23.13 -34.65 -6.12
CA LEU A 609 -24.24 -35.54 -6.20
C LEU A 609 -24.38 -36.04 -7.65
N THR A 610 -24.52 -37.33 -7.86
CA THR A 610 -24.83 -37.94 -9.16
C THR A 610 -26.22 -38.57 -9.08
N ILE A 611 -27.20 -38.01 -9.77
CA ILE A 611 -28.60 -38.43 -9.75
C ILE A 611 -29.08 -38.94 -11.08
N SER A 612 -29.98 -39.92 -11.08
CA SER A 612 -30.62 -40.44 -12.29
C SER A 612 -31.59 -39.45 -12.88
N LYS A 613 -31.48 -39.16 -14.21
CA LYS A 613 -32.47 -38.36 -14.95
C LYS A 613 -33.89 -38.93 -14.90
N LYS A 614 -34.01 -40.28 -14.84
CA LYS A 614 -35.30 -40.97 -14.89
C LYS A 614 -35.99 -40.99 -13.53
N THR A 615 -35.23 -41.21 -12.46
CA THR A 615 -35.82 -41.42 -11.13
C THR A 615 -35.50 -40.32 -10.11
N GLY A 616 -34.61 -39.41 -10.45
CA GLY A 616 -34.14 -38.35 -9.52
C GLY A 616 -33.26 -38.85 -8.35
N ARG A 617 -33.15 -40.19 -8.16
CA ARG A 617 -32.42 -40.78 -7.03
C ARG A 617 -30.91 -40.78 -7.23
N LEU A 618 -30.16 -40.81 -6.13
CA LEU A 618 -28.70 -40.96 -6.14
C LEU A 618 -28.28 -42.24 -6.81
N LEU A 619 -27.34 -42.16 -7.75
CA LEU A 619 -26.74 -43.32 -8.43
C LEU A 619 -25.53 -43.86 -7.71
N LYS A 620 -24.84 -43.02 -6.92
CA LYS A 620 -23.67 -43.41 -6.12
C LYS A 620 -23.60 -42.56 -4.83
N THR A 621 -22.75 -43.00 -3.89
CA THR A 621 -22.49 -42.24 -2.68
C THR A 621 -21.98 -40.84 -3.03
N PRO A 622 -22.47 -39.77 -2.36
CA PRO A 622 -22.00 -38.40 -2.57
C PRO A 622 -20.48 -38.30 -2.38
N ASP A 623 -19.80 -37.69 -3.35
CA ASP A 623 -18.39 -37.34 -3.21
C ASP A 623 -18.25 -36.03 -2.46
N VAL A 624 -17.28 -35.96 -1.55
CA VAL A 624 -16.99 -34.79 -0.72
C VAL A 624 -15.54 -34.37 -0.92
N ILE A 625 -15.32 -33.11 -1.21
CA ILE A 625 -13.99 -32.51 -1.35
C ILE A 625 -13.89 -31.34 -0.37
N SER A 626 -12.88 -31.34 0.49
CA SER A 626 -12.57 -30.25 1.41
C SER A 626 -11.19 -29.67 1.10
N ARG A 627 -11.08 -28.33 1.13
CA ARG A 627 -9.81 -27.61 1.01
C ARG A 627 -9.79 -26.44 1.99
N GLY A 628 -8.70 -26.36 2.78
CA GLY A 628 -8.52 -25.28 3.75
C GLY A 628 -9.46 -25.30 4.95
N PHE A 629 -10.32 -26.34 5.10
CA PHE A 629 -11.29 -26.46 6.18
C PHE A 629 -10.95 -27.63 7.12
N VAL A 630 -11.22 -28.88 6.71
CA VAL A 630 -10.91 -30.09 7.48
C VAL A 630 -10.11 -31.09 6.66
N TYR A 631 -9.26 -31.85 7.34
CA TYR A 631 -8.58 -32.97 6.71
C TYR A 631 -9.53 -34.19 6.68
N LEU A 632 -9.98 -34.58 5.49
CA LEU A 632 -11.05 -35.57 5.31
C LEU A 632 -10.76 -36.94 5.96
N LYS A 633 -9.47 -37.35 6.02
CA LYS A 633 -9.09 -38.64 6.63
C LYS A 633 -9.29 -38.66 8.14
N ASP A 634 -9.21 -37.50 8.80
CA ASP A 634 -9.36 -37.40 10.25
C ASP A 634 -10.80 -37.03 10.65
N SER A 635 -11.71 -36.88 9.67
CA SER A 635 -13.08 -36.42 9.84
C SER A 635 -14.12 -37.41 9.32
N GLU A 636 -13.83 -38.70 9.36
CA GLU A 636 -14.70 -39.77 8.82
C GLU A 636 -16.11 -39.76 9.40
N GLU A 637 -16.26 -39.49 10.71
CA GLU A 637 -17.56 -39.40 11.37
C GLU A 637 -18.42 -38.26 10.81
N LEU A 638 -17.83 -37.06 10.64
CA LEU A 638 -18.50 -35.90 10.08
C LEU A 638 -18.93 -36.16 8.63
N ILE A 639 -18.04 -36.72 7.83
CA ILE A 639 -18.30 -37.06 6.43
C ILE A 639 -19.38 -38.14 6.33
N GLY A 640 -19.40 -39.12 7.25
CA GLY A 640 -20.42 -40.14 7.36
C GLY A 640 -21.81 -39.55 7.66
N LYS A 641 -21.90 -38.59 8.61
CA LYS A 641 -23.13 -37.84 8.94
C LYS A 641 -23.65 -37.08 7.72
N ILE A 642 -22.78 -36.37 7.02
CA ILE A 642 -23.12 -35.60 5.82
C ILE A 642 -23.63 -36.50 4.70
N ARG A 643 -22.93 -37.58 4.39
CA ARG A 643 -23.35 -38.54 3.37
C ARG A 643 -24.71 -39.17 3.68
N HIS A 644 -24.94 -39.54 4.95
CA HIS A 644 -26.23 -40.06 5.41
C HIS A 644 -27.35 -39.03 5.24
N TYR A 645 -27.14 -37.80 5.69
CA TYR A 645 -28.07 -36.69 5.50
C TYR A 645 -28.42 -36.48 4.01
N LEU A 646 -27.41 -36.38 3.15
CA LEU A 646 -27.60 -36.17 1.71
C LEU A 646 -28.42 -37.27 1.03
N ARG A 647 -28.25 -38.51 1.46
CA ARG A 647 -29.05 -39.64 0.95
C ARG A 647 -30.53 -39.46 1.29
N ILE A 648 -30.82 -39.21 2.57
CA ILE A 648 -32.21 -39.00 3.04
C ILE A 648 -32.84 -37.80 2.36
N LYS A 649 -32.12 -36.68 2.28
CA LYS A 649 -32.60 -35.44 1.67
C LYS A 649 -32.93 -35.67 0.19
N THR A 650 -32.04 -36.24 -0.58
CA THR A 650 -32.25 -36.49 -2.00
C THR A 650 -33.45 -37.40 -2.27
N ASP A 651 -33.66 -38.45 -1.48
CA ASP A 651 -34.83 -39.35 -1.64
C ASP A 651 -36.15 -38.60 -1.33
N ARG A 652 -36.19 -37.73 -0.32
CA ARG A 652 -37.37 -36.92 0.00
C ARG A 652 -37.71 -35.89 -1.09
N GLU A 653 -36.70 -35.21 -1.67
CA GLU A 653 -36.90 -34.18 -2.68
C GLU A 653 -37.39 -34.76 -4.03
N VAL A 654 -37.03 -35.99 -4.33
CA VAL A 654 -37.59 -36.73 -5.49
C VAL A 654 -39.11 -36.90 -5.37
N GLU A 655 -39.59 -37.22 -4.16
CA GLU A 655 -41.04 -37.35 -3.90
C GLU A 655 -41.77 -36.00 -4.03
N ARG A 656 -41.13 -34.88 -3.74
CA ARG A 656 -41.69 -33.52 -3.79
C ARG A 656 -41.66 -32.87 -5.16
N LYS A 657 -40.95 -33.42 -6.16
CA LYS A 657 -40.73 -32.86 -7.50
C LYS A 657 -40.12 -31.42 -7.52
N ILE A 658 -39.21 -31.15 -6.60
CA ILE A 658 -38.57 -29.82 -6.45
C ILE A 658 -37.57 -29.59 -7.57
N GLU A 659 -37.38 -28.30 -7.96
CA GLU A 659 -36.38 -27.92 -8.95
C GLU A 659 -34.95 -28.07 -8.41
N ILE A 660 -33.97 -28.35 -9.29
CA ILE A 660 -32.56 -28.58 -8.90
C ILE A 660 -31.94 -27.35 -8.25
N ALA A 661 -32.32 -26.14 -8.67
CA ALA A 661 -31.83 -24.92 -8.09
C ALA A 661 -32.20 -24.83 -6.59
N ASP A 662 -33.42 -25.17 -6.24
CA ASP A 662 -33.92 -25.15 -4.87
C ASP A 662 -33.24 -26.24 -4.02
N ILE A 663 -33.08 -27.45 -4.61
CA ILE A 663 -32.35 -28.54 -3.93
C ILE A 663 -30.90 -28.15 -3.61
N LYS A 664 -30.22 -27.45 -4.54
CA LYS A 664 -28.85 -26.96 -4.29
C LYS A 664 -28.81 -25.95 -3.15
N GLN A 665 -29.76 -24.99 -3.13
CA GLN A 665 -29.79 -24.00 -2.07
C GLN A 665 -30.08 -24.63 -0.69
N GLU A 666 -31.07 -25.51 -0.60
CA GLU A 666 -31.40 -26.23 0.65
C GLU A 666 -30.21 -27.07 1.15
N ILE A 667 -29.55 -27.82 0.24
CA ILE A 667 -28.35 -28.59 0.60
C ILE A 667 -27.23 -27.70 1.09
N LYS A 668 -27.02 -26.55 0.45
CA LYS A 668 -26.03 -25.58 0.88
C LYS A 668 -26.27 -25.13 2.31
N ASP A 669 -27.50 -24.70 2.60
CA ASP A 669 -27.88 -24.15 3.90
C ASP A 669 -27.83 -25.22 5.01
N ASP A 670 -28.42 -26.40 4.78
CA ASP A 670 -28.42 -27.49 5.74
C ASP A 670 -27.00 -28.02 6.04
N ILE A 671 -26.15 -28.17 5.01
CA ILE A 671 -24.77 -28.61 5.23
C ILE A 671 -23.94 -27.54 5.93
N SER A 672 -24.15 -26.25 5.63
CA SER A 672 -23.50 -25.16 6.36
C SER A 672 -23.83 -25.21 7.85
N HIS A 673 -25.09 -25.48 8.21
CA HIS A 673 -25.50 -25.68 9.61
C HIS A 673 -24.83 -26.90 10.24
N ILE A 674 -24.82 -28.08 9.55
CA ILE A 674 -24.19 -29.30 10.06
C ILE A 674 -22.70 -29.09 10.30
N LEU A 675 -22.01 -28.37 9.39
CA LEU A 675 -20.59 -28.08 9.52
C LEU A 675 -20.34 -27.13 10.70
N PHE A 676 -21.13 -26.07 10.81
CA PHE A 676 -21.03 -25.11 11.92
C PHE A 676 -21.26 -25.79 13.27
N ASP A 677 -22.35 -26.57 13.42
CA ASP A 677 -22.67 -27.26 14.66
C ASP A 677 -21.59 -28.28 15.07
N SER A 678 -20.92 -28.89 14.08
CA SER A 678 -19.89 -29.90 14.32
C SER A 678 -18.51 -29.33 14.56
N THR A 679 -18.18 -28.15 14.01
CA THR A 679 -16.80 -27.61 13.98
C THR A 679 -16.66 -26.19 14.47
N GLY A 680 -17.73 -25.41 14.53
CA GLY A 680 -17.73 -23.97 14.81
C GLY A 680 -17.28 -23.10 13.63
N HIS A 681 -17.08 -23.69 12.43
CA HIS A 681 -16.61 -23.02 11.21
C HIS A 681 -17.67 -23.02 10.12
N THR A 682 -17.58 -22.03 9.20
CA THR A 682 -18.54 -21.82 8.11
C THR A 682 -17.86 -21.82 6.74
N PRO A 683 -17.34 -22.94 6.24
CA PRO A 683 -16.69 -22.98 4.93
C PRO A 683 -17.68 -22.65 3.80
N ILE A 684 -17.16 -22.24 2.66
CA ILE A 684 -17.98 -22.07 1.44
C ILE A 684 -18.47 -23.44 0.98
N VAL A 685 -19.77 -23.72 1.11
CA VAL A 685 -20.38 -24.97 0.66
C VAL A 685 -20.84 -24.84 -0.79
N ILE A 686 -20.36 -25.73 -1.66
CA ILE A 686 -20.67 -25.76 -3.08
C ILE A 686 -21.32 -27.10 -3.45
N PRO A 687 -22.66 -27.17 -3.58
CA PRO A 687 -23.32 -28.36 -4.06
C PRO A 687 -23.31 -28.43 -5.59
N VAL A 688 -22.74 -29.51 -6.14
CA VAL A 688 -22.72 -29.84 -7.56
C VAL A 688 -23.66 -31.03 -7.80
N VAL A 689 -24.66 -30.85 -8.65
CA VAL A 689 -25.62 -31.92 -8.97
C VAL A 689 -25.48 -32.29 -10.44
N ASN A 690 -25.04 -33.52 -10.69
CA ASN A 690 -24.91 -34.10 -12.03
C ASN A 690 -26.10 -35.03 -12.33
N LYS A 691 -26.87 -34.74 -13.40
CA LYS A 691 -27.91 -35.64 -13.93
C LYS A 691 -27.35 -36.55 -15.01
N VAL A 692 -27.44 -37.84 -14.79
CA VAL A 692 -26.97 -38.87 -15.75
C VAL A 692 -28.12 -39.73 -16.23
#